data_714a4925d15849b933c770a36d22887a
#
_entry.id   714a4925d15849b933c770a36d22887a
#
_cell.length_a   1.000
_cell.length_b   1.000
_cell.length_c   1.000
_cell.angle_alpha   90.00
_cell.angle_beta   90.00
_cell.angle_gamma   90.00
#
_symmetry.space_group_name_H-M   'P 1'
#
loop_
_entity.id
_entity.type
_entity.pdbx_description
1 polymer ?
#
loop_
_entity_poly.entity_id
_entity_poly.type
_entity_poly.pdbx_seq_one_letter_code
_entity_poly.pdbx_strand_id
1 'polypeptide(L)'
;MLQWIKNIPIPLIYLSFLLLWLYYAIFSASYLALLGFVFLLVCLFIQFPWKLAGKVLVICGVFAFWFLFQNWQQSQASQNLADSVERVRILPDTIKVNGDSLSFRGKSDGRIFQVYYKLQSEEEKEAFQALTDIHDLELEGKLSEPEGQRNFGGFDYQAYLKTQGIYQTLNIKKIQSLQKVGSWDIGENLSSLRRKAVVWIKTHFPDPMRNYMTGLLLGHLDTDFEEMNELYSSLGIIHLFALSGMQVGFFMDGFKKLLLRLGLTQEKLKWLTYLFSLIYAGLTGFSASVIRSLLQKLLAQHGVKGLDNFALTVLVLFIVMPNFFLTAGGVLSCAYAFILTMTSKEGEGLKAVARESLVISLGILPILSFYFAEFQPWSFLLTFVFSFLFDLVFLPLLSILFALSFLYPVIQLNFIFEWLEGMIRFVSQVASKPLVFGQPNAWLLILLLISLALVYDLRKNIKKLTVLSLLITGLFFLTKHPLENEITMMDVGQGESIFLRDVTGKTILIDVGGKAESDKKIEKWQEKATTSNAQRTLIPYLKSRGVAKIDQLILTNTDKEHVGDLLEVTKAFHVGEILVSKGSLKQKEFVAELQATQTKVRSVSVGENLPIFGGQLEVLSPRKIGDGGHDDSLVLYGKLLDRHFLFTGNLEEKGEKDLLKQYPDLEVDVLKAGQHGNKKSSSSAFLEKLKPEMTLISVGKNNRTKLPHQETSTRLEGINSKVYRTDQQGAIRFKGWNSWKIESVR
;
A
#
# COMPACT_ATOMS: atom_id res chain seq x y z
N MET A 1 38.19 -13.23 3.79
CA MET A 1 37.06 -12.65 3.04
C MET A 1 37.28 -11.17 2.69
N LEU A 2 37.52 -10.28 3.65
CA LEU A 2 37.73 -8.82 3.39
C LEU A 2 38.99 -8.53 2.51
N GLN A 3 40.07 -9.26 2.65
CA GLN A 3 41.24 -9.12 1.76
C GLN A 3 40.95 -9.56 0.32
N TRP A 4 40.11 -10.56 0.13
CA TRP A 4 39.69 -11.02 -1.18
C TRP A 4 38.76 -10.01 -1.88
N ILE A 5 37.86 -9.38 -1.13
CA ILE A 5 36.97 -8.32 -1.61
C ILE A 5 37.76 -7.06 -2.01
N LYS A 6 38.78 -6.67 -1.27
CA LYS A 6 39.68 -5.55 -1.63
C LYS A 6 40.51 -5.82 -2.88
N ASN A 7 40.67 -7.06 -3.28
CA ASN A 7 41.42 -7.48 -4.48
C ASN A 7 40.53 -7.59 -5.73
N ILE A 8 39.22 -7.23 -5.64
CA ILE A 8 38.36 -7.10 -6.81
C ILE A 8 38.59 -5.67 -7.37
N PRO A 9 39.24 -5.53 -8.52
CA PRO A 9 39.59 -4.21 -9.08
C PRO A 9 38.42 -3.50 -9.75
N ILE A 10 37.16 -3.92 -9.49
CA ILE A 10 35.93 -3.25 -9.91
C ILE A 10 35.29 -2.63 -8.67
N PRO A 11 34.75 -1.41 -8.75
CA PRO A 11 33.96 -0.84 -7.67
C PRO A 11 32.82 -1.79 -7.26
N LEU A 12 32.75 -2.16 -5.98
CA LEU A 12 31.71 -3.08 -5.46
C LEU A 12 30.30 -2.58 -5.76
N ILE A 13 30.12 -1.26 -5.84
CA ILE A 13 28.84 -0.64 -6.19
C ILE A 13 28.37 -1.03 -7.59
N TYR A 14 29.30 -1.14 -8.56
CA TYR A 14 28.98 -1.57 -9.90
C TYR A 14 28.47 -3.02 -9.92
N LEU A 15 29.14 -3.91 -9.17
CA LEU A 15 28.73 -5.29 -9.01
C LEU A 15 27.34 -5.39 -8.35
N SER A 16 27.08 -4.59 -7.31
CA SER A 16 25.77 -4.62 -6.62
C SER A 16 24.62 -4.16 -7.52
N PHE A 17 24.81 -3.13 -8.36
CA PHE A 17 23.82 -2.72 -9.36
C PHE A 17 23.63 -3.76 -10.47
N LEU A 18 24.70 -4.37 -10.96
CA LEU A 18 24.63 -5.43 -11.96
C LEU A 18 23.77 -6.60 -11.42
N LEU A 19 24.04 -7.03 -10.18
CA LEU A 19 23.28 -8.09 -9.53
C LEU A 19 21.85 -7.68 -9.19
N LEU A 20 21.58 -6.40 -8.92
CA LEU A 20 20.22 -5.89 -8.71
C LEU A 20 19.35 -6.00 -9.98
N TRP A 21 19.94 -5.67 -11.15
CA TRP A 21 19.25 -5.85 -12.43
C TRP A 21 19.01 -7.34 -12.74
N LEU A 22 19.98 -8.19 -12.47
CA LEU A 22 19.86 -9.65 -12.62
C LEU A 22 18.77 -10.21 -11.69
N TYR A 23 18.72 -9.73 -10.45
CA TYR A 23 17.71 -10.08 -9.47
C TYR A 23 16.29 -9.79 -9.97
N TYR A 24 16.04 -8.55 -10.43
CA TYR A 24 14.73 -8.21 -10.98
C TYR A 24 14.40 -8.92 -12.29
N ALA A 25 15.40 -9.25 -13.12
CA ALA A 25 15.19 -10.06 -14.32
C ALA A 25 14.65 -11.47 -13.97
N ILE A 26 15.12 -12.07 -12.87
CA ILE A 26 14.72 -13.42 -12.43
C ILE A 26 13.42 -13.38 -11.63
N PHE A 27 13.33 -12.56 -10.58
CA PHE A 27 12.16 -12.57 -9.67
C PHE A 27 10.92 -11.91 -10.24
N SER A 28 11.07 -10.86 -11.06
CA SER A 28 9.95 -10.13 -11.67
C SER A 28 9.73 -10.48 -13.14
N ALA A 29 10.51 -11.40 -13.71
CA ALA A 29 10.51 -11.76 -15.14
C ALA A 29 10.48 -10.54 -16.08
N SER A 30 11.17 -9.46 -15.67
CA SER A 30 11.13 -8.17 -16.34
C SER A 30 12.14 -8.11 -17.49
N TYR A 31 11.64 -7.99 -18.72
CA TYR A 31 12.48 -7.77 -19.90
C TYR A 31 13.34 -6.48 -19.79
N LEU A 32 12.81 -5.44 -19.16
CA LEU A 32 13.53 -4.21 -18.85
C LEU A 32 14.73 -4.46 -17.94
N ALA A 33 14.54 -5.27 -16.91
CA ALA A 33 15.63 -5.63 -16.00
C ALA A 33 16.69 -6.45 -16.72
N LEU A 34 16.29 -7.37 -17.59
CA LEU A 34 17.23 -8.14 -18.41
C LEU A 34 18.02 -7.22 -19.37
N LEU A 35 17.36 -6.27 -20.02
CA LEU A 35 18.04 -5.28 -20.88
C LEU A 35 19.04 -4.43 -20.09
N GLY A 36 18.65 -3.95 -18.89
CA GLY A 36 19.55 -3.20 -18.01
C GLY A 36 20.75 -4.02 -17.56
N PHE A 37 20.55 -5.29 -17.22
CA PHE A 37 21.63 -6.23 -16.89
C PHE A 37 22.62 -6.40 -18.07
N VAL A 38 22.09 -6.68 -19.27
CA VAL A 38 22.93 -6.84 -20.49
C VAL A 38 23.67 -5.55 -20.81
N PHE A 39 23.02 -4.41 -20.72
CA PHE A 39 23.66 -3.10 -20.94
C PHE A 39 24.85 -2.88 -20.00
N LEU A 40 24.65 -3.08 -18.68
CA LEU A 40 25.75 -2.93 -17.71
C LEU A 40 26.85 -3.96 -17.93
N LEU A 41 26.51 -5.14 -18.40
CA LEU A 41 27.47 -6.19 -18.72
C LEU A 41 28.31 -5.81 -19.93
N VAL A 42 27.71 -5.24 -20.98
CA VAL A 42 28.44 -4.70 -22.14
C VAL A 42 29.36 -3.55 -21.73
N CYS A 43 28.87 -2.61 -20.89
CA CYS A 43 29.72 -1.56 -20.33
C CYS A 43 30.92 -2.12 -19.56
N LEU A 44 30.73 -3.22 -18.82
CA LEU A 44 31.81 -3.90 -18.11
C LEU A 44 32.90 -4.40 -19.06
N PHE A 45 32.53 -5.03 -20.17
CA PHE A 45 33.49 -5.54 -21.17
C PHE A 45 34.20 -4.42 -21.92
N ILE A 46 33.59 -3.26 -22.09
CA ILE A 46 34.20 -2.09 -22.74
C ILE A 46 35.19 -1.38 -21.80
N GLN A 47 34.86 -1.28 -20.51
CA GLN A 47 35.64 -0.48 -19.55
C GLN A 47 36.75 -1.27 -18.85
N PHE A 48 36.64 -2.58 -18.74
CA PHE A 48 37.54 -3.41 -17.94
C PHE A 48 38.17 -4.54 -18.75
N PRO A 49 39.41 -4.97 -18.39
CA PRO A 49 40.06 -6.10 -19.05
C PRO A 49 39.20 -7.37 -19.01
N TRP A 50 39.21 -8.14 -20.09
CA TRP A 50 38.39 -9.33 -20.26
C TRP A 50 38.56 -10.40 -19.17
N LYS A 51 39.79 -10.56 -18.62
CA LYS A 51 40.07 -11.46 -17.48
C LYS A 51 39.29 -11.07 -16.23
N LEU A 52 39.04 -9.77 -16.02
CA LEU A 52 38.32 -9.24 -14.91
C LEU A 52 36.79 -9.34 -15.14
N ALA A 53 36.35 -9.00 -16.36
CA ALA A 53 34.97 -9.23 -16.77
C ALA A 53 34.57 -10.71 -16.62
N GLY A 54 35.47 -11.64 -16.95
CA GLY A 54 35.27 -13.08 -16.71
C GLY A 54 35.04 -13.44 -15.24
N LYS A 55 35.81 -12.85 -14.30
CA LYS A 55 35.58 -13.06 -12.86
C LYS A 55 34.20 -12.55 -12.39
N VAL A 56 33.77 -11.39 -12.90
CA VAL A 56 32.48 -10.86 -12.59
C VAL A 56 31.34 -11.73 -13.14
N LEU A 57 31.51 -12.26 -14.35
CA LEU A 57 30.59 -13.27 -14.91
C LEU A 57 30.44 -14.50 -14.03
N VAL A 58 31.52 -15.01 -13.47
CA VAL A 58 31.45 -16.14 -12.53
C VAL A 58 30.66 -15.78 -11.29
N ILE A 59 30.88 -14.58 -10.72
CA ILE A 59 30.09 -14.10 -9.58
C ILE A 59 28.61 -13.95 -9.98
N CYS A 60 28.31 -13.35 -11.12
CA CYS A 60 26.94 -13.27 -11.63
C CYS A 60 26.31 -14.64 -11.83
N GLY A 61 27.07 -15.62 -12.33
CA GLY A 61 26.61 -17.00 -12.47
C GLY A 61 26.24 -17.67 -11.13
N VAL A 62 27.07 -17.45 -10.10
CA VAL A 62 26.78 -17.94 -8.73
C VAL A 62 25.50 -17.31 -8.17
N PHE A 63 25.36 -15.98 -8.30
CA PHE A 63 24.14 -15.30 -7.84
C PHE A 63 22.92 -15.63 -8.71
N ALA A 64 23.09 -15.81 -10.03
CA ALA A 64 22.01 -16.28 -10.90
C ALA A 64 21.49 -17.64 -10.44
N PHE A 65 22.40 -18.60 -10.18
CA PHE A 65 22.03 -19.90 -9.64
C PHE A 65 21.29 -19.77 -8.30
N TRP A 66 21.80 -18.94 -7.38
CA TRP A 66 21.14 -18.68 -6.10
C TRP A 66 19.75 -18.08 -6.26
N PHE A 67 19.59 -17.06 -7.11
CA PHE A 67 18.28 -16.42 -7.36
C PHE A 67 17.30 -17.39 -8.04
N LEU A 68 17.74 -18.17 -9.01
CA LEU A 68 16.93 -19.20 -9.66
C LEU A 68 16.52 -20.29 -8.66
N PHE A 69 17.43 -20.73 -7.79
CA PHE A 69 17.13 -21.69 -6.74
C PHE A 69 16.08 -21.16 -5.76
N GLN A 70 16.23 -19.92 -5.29
CA GLN A 70 15.25 -19.28 -4.41
C GLN A 70 13.89 -19.11 -5.09
N ASN A 71 13.87 -18.68 -6.34
CA ASN A 71 12.63 -18.52 -7.11
C ASN A 71 11.95 -19.87 -7.36
N TRP A 72 12.72 -20.90 -7.67
CA TRP A 72 12.22 -22.27 -7.80
C TRP A 72 11.65 -22.79 -6.47
N GLN A 73 12.35 -22.59 -5.36
CA GLN A 73 11.90 -23.00 -4.02
C GLN A 73 10.57 -22.31 -3.66
N GLN A 74 10.43 -21.01 -3.95
CA GLN A 74 9.19 -20.27 -3.75
C GLN A 74 8.05 -20.79 -4.65
N SER A 75 8.37 -21.12 -5.91
CA SER A 75 7.40 -21.71 -6.84
C SER A 75 6.92 -23.07 -6.34
N GLN A 76 7.83 -23.94 -5.89
CA GLN A 76 7.47 -25.23 -5.30
C GLN A 76 6.62 -25.07 -4.03
N ALA A 77 6.97 -24.13 -3.15
CA ALA A 77 6.19 -23.86 -1.93
C ALA A 77 4.78 -23.31 -2.26
N SER A 78 4.64 -22.58 -3.37
CA SER A 78 3.33 -22.08 -3.83
C SER A 78 2.46 -23.14 -4.50
N GLN A 79 3.04 -24.24 -5.00
CA GLN A 79 2.32 -25.37 -5.60
C GLN A 79 1.96 -26.45 -4.57
N ASN A 80 2.88 -26.72 -3.63
CA ASN A 80 2.66 -27.67 -2.54
C ASN A 80 1.88 -26.99 -1.41
N LEU A 81 0.57 -26.83 -1.57
CA LEU A 81 -0.30 -26.30 -0.55
C LEU A 81 -0.68 -27.39 0.46
N ALA A 82 -1.02 -26.98 1.69
CA ALA A 82 -1.56 -27.89 2.68
C ALA A 82 -3.06 -28.15 2.38
N ASP A 83 -3.51 -29.36 2.55
CA ASP A 83 -4.93 -29.72 2.39
C ASP A 83 -5.76 -29.43 3.63
N SER A 84 -5.19 -29.69 4.83
CA SER A 84 -5.80 -29.43 6.12
C SER A 84 -4.75 -29.01 7.15
N VAL A 85 -5.16 -28.30 8.16
CA VAL A 85 -4.34 -27.92 9.31
C VAL A 85 -5.21 -28.03 10.56
N GLU A 86 -4.83 -28.93 11.48
CA GLU A 86 -5.54 -29.18 12.74
C GLU A 86 -4.83 -28.53 13.93
N ARG A 87 -3.52 -28.31 13.83
CA ARG A 87 -2.70 -27.72 14.88
C ARG A 87 -1.78 -26.66 14.34
N VAL A 88 -1.73 -25.51 15.02
CA VAL A 88 -0.89 -24.36 14.63
C VAL A 88 -0.19 -23.79 15.85
N ARG A 89 1.12 -23.58 15.74
CA ARG A 89 1.92 -22.86 16.72
C ARG A 89 1.83 -21.37 16.49
N ILE A 90 1.35 -20.62 17.47
CA ILE A 90 1.19 -19.17 17.41
C ILE A 90 2.55 -18.49 17.52
N LEU A 91 2.84 -17.52 16.63
CA LEU A 91 3.95 -16.58 16.78
C LEU A 91 3.44 -15.35 17.55
N PRO A 92 3.76 -15.20 18.86
CA PRO A 92 3.04 -14.30 19.74
C PRO A 92 3.12 -12.82 19.36
N ASP A 93 4.26 -12.36 18.82
CA ASP A 93 4.48 -10.97 18.41
C ASP A 93 3.64 -10.53 17.20
N THR A 94 3.04 -11.49 16.50
CA THR A 94 2.19 -11.24 15.34
C THR A 94 0.70 -11.13 15.67
N ILE A 95 0.32 -11.39 16.92
CA ILE A 95 -1.07 -11.30 17.40
C ILE A 95 -1.57 -9.87 17.26
N LYS A 96 -2.66 -9.70 16.48
CA LYS A 96 -3.39 -8.45 16.32
C LYS A 96 -4.86 -8.68 16.59
N VAL A 97 -5.42 -7.84 17.44
CA VAL A 97 -6.85 -7.86 17.80
C VAL A 97 -7.46 -6.53 17.36
N ASN A 98 -8.53 -6.59 16.56
CA ASN A 98 -9.28 -5.42 16.10
C ASN A 98 -10.78 -5.71 16.25
N GLY A 99 -11.41 -5.16 17.26
CA GLY A 99 -12.77 -5.50 17.64
C GLY A 99 -12.90 -7.01 17.93
N ASP A 100 -13.81 -7.68 17.24
CA ASP A 100 -14.01 -9.15 17.32
C ASP A 100 -13.11 -9.95 16.35
N SER A 101 -12.14 -9.31 15.69
CA SER A 101 -11.25 -9.97 14.73
C SER A 101 -9.88 -10.19 15.33
N LEU A 102 -9.48 -11.44 15.43
CA LEU A 102 -8.13 -11.87 15.79
C LEU A 102 -7.38 -12.28 14.52
N SER A 103 -6.15 -11.83 14.38
CA SER A 103 -5.24 -12.33 13.36
C SER A 103 -3.83 -12.53 13.92
N PHE A 104 -3.14 -13.54 13.43
CA PHE A 104 -1.77 -13.86 13.81
C PHE A 104 -1.09 -14.72 12.74
N ARG A 105 0.21 -14.89 12.83
CA ARG A 105 0.95 -15.87 12.04
C ARG A 105 1.09 -17.15 12.85
N GLY A 106 0.79 -18.26 12.21
CA GLY A 106 0.90 -19.56 12.79
C GLY A 106 1.81 -20.47 11.99
N LYS A 107 2.58 -21.33 12.67
CA LYS A 107 3.49 -22.30 12.06
C LYS A 107 2.94 -23.72 12.25
N SER A 108 2.84 -24.49 11.16
CA SER A 108 2.47 -25.90 11.18
C SER A 108 3.28 -26.63 10.11
N ASP A 109 3.90 -27.77 10.46
CA ASP A 109 4.70 -28.61 9.56
C ASP A 109 5.76 -27.83 8.75
N GLY A 110 6.44 -26.87 9.41
CA GLY A 110 7.45 -26.02 8.79
C GLY A 110 6.90 -24.92 7.86
N ARG A 111 5.59 -24.80 7.69
CA ARG A 111 4.92 -23.77 6.90
C ARG A 111 4.36 -22.67 7.80
N ILE A 112 4.31 -21.45 7.26
CA ILE A 112 3.73 -20.30 7.96
C ILE A 112 2.42 -19.94 7.28
N PHE A 113 1.39 -19.73 8.11
CA PHE A 113 0.04 -19.35 7.69
C PHE A 113 -0.32 -17.98 8.27
N GLN A 114 -1.05 -17.18 7.51
CA GLN A 114 -1.76 -16.05 8.07
C GLN A 114 -3.12 -16.54 8.56
N VAL A 115 -3.34 -16.44 9.87
CA VAL A 115 -4.51 -17.01 10.56
C VAL A 115 -5.49 -15.89 10.90
N TYR A 116 -6.78 -16.16 10.71
CA TYR A 116 -7.89 -15.29 11.08
C TYR A 116 -8.89 -16.06 11.92
N TYR A 117 -9.39 -15.41 12.96
CA TYR A 117 -10.43 -15.95 13.83
C TYR A 117 -11.39 -14.85 14.27
N LYS A 118 -12.66 -15.17 14.35
CA LYS A 118 -13.67 -14.27 14.91
C LYS A 118 -13.91 -14.63 16.36
N LEU A 119 -13.48 -13.74 17.27
CA LEU A 119 -13.65 -13.89 18.71
C LEU A 119 -15.12 -13.99 19.08
N GLN A 120 -15.43 -14.84 20.04
CA GLN A 120 -16.80 -15.15 20.44
C GLN A 120 -17.26 -14.36 21.68
N SER A 121 -16.30 -13.92 22.52
CA SER A 121 -16.60 -13.16 23.74
C SER A 121 -15.51 -12.13 24.06
N GLU A 122 -15.81 -11.20 24.98
CA GLU A 122 -14.86 -10.19 25.44
C GLU A 122 -13.73 -10.83 26.27
N GLU A 123 -14.04 -11.86 27.07
CA GLU A 123 -13.04 -12.60 27.85
C GLU A 123 -12.03 -13.30 26.94
N GLU A 124 -12.49 -13.86 25.82
CA GLU A 124 -11.61 -14.47 24.82
C GLU A 124 -10.69 -13.40 24.19
N LYS A 125 -11.21 -12.21 23.91
CA LYS A 125 -10.46 -11.07 23.43
C LYS A 125 -9.34 -10.68 24.38
N GLU A 126 -9.67 -10.51 25.67
CA GLU A 126 -8.71 -10.16 26.71
C GLU A 126 -7.63 -11.26 26.87
N ALA A 127 -8.03 -12.54 26.83
CA ALA A 127 -7.10 -13.66 26.91
C ALA A 127 -6.06 -13.64 25.78
N PHE A 128 -6.47 -13.41 24.51
CA PHE A 128 -5.54 -13.30 23.40
C PHE A 128 -4.70 -12.00 23.43
N GLN A 129 -5.23 -10.91 23.95
CA GLN A 129 -4.47 -9.69 24.16
C GLN A 129 -3.36 -9.86 25.19
N ALA A 130 -3.62 -10.57 26.25
CA ALA A 130 -2.66 -10.86 27.34
C ALA A 130 -1.66 -11.99 26.98
N LEU A 131 -1.89 -12.76 25.93
CA LEU A 131 -1.06 -13.90 25.55
C LEU A 131 0.33 -13.47 25.13
N THR A 132 1.36 -13.98 25.81
CA THR A 132 2.78 -13.61 25.58
C THR A 132 3.68 -14.81 25.28
N ASP A 133 3.35 -15.99 25.77
CA ASP A 133 4.14 -17.21 25.58
C ASP A 133 3.77 -17.92 24.28
N ILE A 134 4.59 -18.88 23.88
CA ILE A 134 4.34 -19.72 22.70
C ILE A 134 3.26 -20.74 23.05
N HIS A 135 2.23 -20.82 22.21
CA HIS A 135 1.13 -21.76 22.36
C HIS A 135 0.90 -22.55 21.07
N ASP A 136 0.57 -23.81 21.24
CA ASP A 136 0.01 -24.62 20.18
C ASP A 136 -1.52 -24.57 20.29
N LEU A 137 -2.16 -24.28 19.17
CA LEU A 137 -3.61 -24.15 19.04
C LEU A 137 -4.15 -25.33 18.22
N GLU A 138 -5.03 -26.14 18.80
CA GLU A 138 -5.82 -27.15 18.09
C GLU A 138 -7.12 -26.51 17.62
N LEU A 139 -7.46 -26.72 16.36
CA LEU A 139 -8.54 -25.98 15.72
C LEU A 139 -9.22 -26.75 14.59
N GLU A 140 -10.42 -26.29 14.26
CA GLU A 140 -11.09 -26.58 13.00
C GLU A 140 -11.11 -25.30 12.17
N GLY A 141 -10.60 -25.38 10.94
CA GLY A 141 -10.51 -24.22 10.07
C GLY A 141 -10.58 -24.57 8.60
N LYS A 142 -10.64 -23.53 7.76
CA LYS A 142 -10.61 -23.64 6.30
C LYS A 142 -9.40 -22.91 5.77
N LEU A 143 -8.61 -23.60 4.98
CA LEU A 143 -7.52 -23.02 4.20
C LEU A 143 -8.08 -22.33 2.96
N SER A 144 -7.46 -21.24 2.59
CA SER A 144 -7.75 -20.52 1.34
C SER A 144 -6.48 -19.82 0.84
N GLU A 145 -6.43 -19.57 -0.45
CA GLU A 145 -5.37 -18.74 -1.02
C GLU A 145 -5.62 -17.26 -0.68
N PRO A 146 -4.56 -16.49 -0.37
CA PRO A 146 -4.68 -15.07 -0.19
C PRO A 146 -5.18 -14.38 -1.45
N GLU A 147 -5.94 -13.30 -1.31
CA GLU A 147 -6.37 -12.51 -2.45
C GLU A 147 -5.21 -11.73 -3.06
N GLY A 148 -5.05 -11.84 -4.37
CA GLY A 148 -4.16 -10.99 -5.14
C GLY A 148 -4.78 -9.62 -5.43
N GLN A 149 -4.07 -8.82 -6.21
CA GLN A 149 -4.51 -7.50 -6.62
C GLN A 149 -5.89 -7.53 -7.27
N ARG A 150 -6.77 -6.58 -6.89
CA ARG A 150 -8.13 -6.44 -7.39
C ARG A 150 -8.34 -5.17 -8.20
N ASN A 151 -7.53 -4.13 -7.99
CA ASN A 151 -7.57 -2.88 -8.73
C ASN A 151 -6.20 -2.57 -9.33
N PHE A 152 -6.15 -1.93 -10.49
CA PHE A 152 -4.88 -1.52 -11.11
C PHE A 152 -4.08 -0.62 -10.17
N GLY A 153 -2.81 -0.94 -9.95
CA GLY A 153 -1.97 -0.21 -8.99
C GLY A 153 -2.38 -0.36 -7.51
N GLY A 154 -3.38 -1.21 -7.22
CA GLY A 154 -3.80 -1.52 -5.84
C GLY A 154 -2.80 -2.43 -5.12
N PHE A 155 -2.97 -2.57 -3.82
CA PHE A 155 -2.14 -3.43 -2.99
C PHE A 155 -2.37 -4.91 -3.31
N ASP A 156 -1.30 -5.63 -3.62
CA ASP A 156 -1.32 -7.08 -3.84
C ASP A 156 -0.98 -7.81 -2.54
N TYR A 157 -2.04 -8.23 -1.83
CA TYR A 157 -1.88 -8.92 -0.55
C TYR A 157 -1.26 -10.31 -0.71
N GLN A 158 -1.55 -11.02 -1.80
CA GLN A 158 -0.96 -12.33 -2.11
C GLN A 158 0.56 -12.20 -2.34
N ALA A 159 0.96 -11.24 -3.18
CA ALA A 159 2.37 -10.97 -3.43
C ALA A 159 3.10 -10.55 -2.15
N TYR A 160 2.48 -9.69 -1.32
CA TYR A 160 3.03 -9.30 -0.03
C TYR A 160 3.26 -10.48 0.90
N LEU A 161 2.28 -11.38 1.07
CA LEU A 161 2.43 -12.57 1.90
C LEU A 161 3.49 -13.53 1.37
N LYS A 162 3.58 -13.69 0.04
CA LYS A 162 4.64 -14.49 -0.61
C LYS A 162 6.04 -14.00 -0.25
N THR A 163 6.26 -12.69 -0.16
CA THR A 163 7.57 -12.15 0.27
C THR A 163 7.94 -12.58 1.69
N GLN A 164 6.98 -13.00 2.49
CA GLN A 164 7.13 -13.47 3.87
C GLN A 164 7.06 -15.00 4.00
N GLY A 165 7.03 -15.72 2.87
CA GLY A 165 6.93 -17.18 2.84
C GLY A 165 5.55 -17.72 3.21
N ILE A 166 4.50 -16.89 3.12
CA ILE A 166 3.12 -17.26 3.42
C ILE A 166 2.35 -17.42 2.12
N TYR A 167 1.86 -18.63 1.85
CA TYR A 167 1.15 -18.97 0.62
C TYR A 167 -0.33 -19.27 0.82
N GLN A 168 -0.76 -19.51 2.07
CA GLN A 168 -2.14 -19.80 2.43
C GLN A 168 -2.57 -18.99 3.64
N THR A 169 -3.87 -18.70 3.69
CA THR A 169 -4.56 -18.14 4.85
C THR A 169 -5.42 -19.22 5.50
N LEU A 170 -5.49 -19.22 6.82
CA LEU A 170 -6.28 -20.16 7.60
C LEU A 170 -7.39 -19.40 8.34
N ASN A 171 -8.65 -19.71 8.02
CA ASN A 171 -9.80 -19.14 8.68
C ASN A 171 -10.33 -20.14 9.70
N ILE A 172 -10.12 -19.86 10.98
CA ILE A 172 -10.56 -20.70 12.09
C ILE A 172 -12.08 -20.60 12.26
N LYS A 173 -12.75 -21.75 12.34
CA LYS A 173 -14.17 -21.84 12.69
C LYS A 173 -14.37 -22.05 14.19
N LYS A 174 -13.56 -22.94 14.79
CA LYS A 174 -13.65 -23.31 16.19
C LYS A 174 -12.25 -23.61 16.75
N ILE A 175 -11.97 -23.11 17.93
CA ILE A 175 -10.81 -23.48 18.74
C ILE A 175 -11.19 -24.65 19.63
N GLN A 176 -10.37 -25.71 19.62
CA GLN A 176 -10.58 -26.90 20.44
C GLN A 176 -9.77 -26.85 21.74
N SER A 177 -8.47 -26.51 21.61
CA SER A 177 -7.58 -26.37 22.77
C SER A 177 -6.49 -25.32 22.49
N LEU A 178 -5.98 -24.70 23.56
CA LEU A 178 -4.85 -23.81 23.58
C LEU A 178 -3.88 -24.26 24.65
N GLN A 179 -2.69 -24.71 24.25
CA GLN A 179 -1.70 -25.30 25.17
C GLN A 179 -0.38 -24.54 25.11
N LYS A 180 0.12 -24.12 26.29
CA LYS A 180 1.45 -23.50 26.38
C LYS A 180 2.53 -24.55 26.10
N VAL A 181 3.49 -24.18 25.24
CA VAL A 181 4.61 -25.05 24.85
C VAL A 181 5.95 -24.32 24.93
N GLY A 182 7.00 -25.06 25.19
CA GLY A 182 8.37 -24.55 25.08
C GLY A 182 8.89 -24.69 23.65
N SER A 183 9.85 -23.87 23.27
CA SER A 183 10.54 -23.98 21.98
C SER A 183 12.05 -23.81 22.12
N TRP A 184 12.80 -24.57 21.32
CA TRP A 184 14.25 -24.39 21.13
C TRP A 184 14.57 -23.48 19.95
N ASP A 185 13.57 -23.05 19.17
CA ASP A 185 13.73 -22.11 18.06
C ASP A 185 13.99 -20.71 18.59
N ILE A 186 15.14 -20.14 18.24
CA ILE A 186 15.55 -18.80 18.66
C ILE A 186 14.56 -17.74 18.14
N GLY A 187 14.03 -17.89 16.92
CA GLY A 187 13.07 -16.98 16.32
C GLY A 187 11.75 -16.97 17.11
N GLU A 188 11.22 -18.13 17.49
CA GLU A 188 10.00 -18.25 18.30
C GLU A 188 10.19 -17.64 19.71
N ASN A 189 11.35 -17.85 20.33
CA ASN A 189 11.68 -17.25 21.63
C ASN A 189 11.83 -15.73 21.55
N LEU A 190 12.45 -15.19 20.50
CA LEU A 190 12.54 -13.75 20.26
C LEU A 190 11.16 -13.13 19.99
N SER A 191 10.29 -13.82 19.26
CA SER A 191 8.87 -13.44 19.07
C SER A 191 8.13 -13.34 20.41
N SER A 192 8.28 -14.35 21.29
CA SER A 192 7.72 -14.32 22.65
C SER A 192 8.30 -13.16 23.49
N LEU A 193 9.61 -12.94 23.43
CA LEU A 193 10.27 -11.84 24.15
C LEU A 193 9.75 -10.47 23.69
N ARG A 194 9.63 -10.27 22.37
CA ARG A 194 9.06 -9.06 21.78
C ARG A 194 7.62 -8.86 22.25
N ARG A 195 6.80 -9.90 22.22
CA ARG A 195 5.40 -9.85 22.68
C ARG A 195 5.30 -9.49 24.16
N LYS A 196 6.16 -10.08 25.03
CA LYS A 196 6.24 -9.71 26.45
C LYS A 196 6.53 -8.23 26.63
N ALA A 197 7.47 -7.68 25.87
CA ALA A 197 7.76 -6.25 25.91
C ALA A 197 6.57 -5.39 25.45
N VAL A 198 5.88 -5.79 24.37
CA VAL A 198 4.68 -5.07 23.88
C VAL A 198 3.56 -5.10 24.93
N VAL A 199 3.25 -6.27 25.49
CA VAL A 199 2.20 -6.40 26.52
C VAL A 199 2.59 -5.63 27.78
N TRP A 200 3.85 -5.71 28.22
CA TRP A 200 4.35 -4.91 29.34
C TRP A 200 4.12 -3.42 29.16
N ILE A 201 4.49 -2.88 27.99
CA ILE A 201 4.27 -1.47 27.69
C ILE A 201 2.77 -1.12 27.73
N LYS A 202 1.93 -1.94 27.12
CA LYS A 202 0.49 -1.68 27.07
C LYS A 202 -0.19 -1.68 28.44
N THR A 203 0.33 -2.47 29.39
CA THR A 203 -0.23 -2.58 30.74
C THR A 203 0.30 -1.53 31.72
N HIS A 204 1.50 -0.99 31.46
CA HIS A 204 2.15 -0.08 32.43
C HIS A 204 2.20 1.37 31.97
N PHE A 205 1.92 1.67 30.70
CA PHE A 205 1.99 3.02 30.16
C PHE A 205 0.64 3.49 29.61
N PRO A 206 0.24 4.75 29.86
CA PRO A 206 -1.01 5.31 29.36
C PRO A 206 -0.94 5.64 27.87
N ASP A 207 -2.13 5.80 27.24
CA ASP A 207 -2.27 6.41 25.92
C ASP A 207 -2.06 7.92 25.99
N PRO A 208 -1.39 8.53 24.97
CA PRO A 208 -0.83 7.93 23.75
C PRO A 208 0.61 7.44 23.91
N MET A 209 1.29 7.66 25.06
CA MET A 209 2.70 7.33 25.27
C MET A 209 3.03 5.86 24.96
N ARG A 210 2.16 4.91 25.30
CA ARG A 210 2.36 3.48 25.01
C ARG A 210 2.52 3.18 23.51
N ASN A 211 1.76 3.89 22.65
CA ASN A 211 1.81 3.70 21.20
C ASN A 211 3.12 4.21 20.62
N TYR A 212 3.62 5.36 21.12
CA TYR A 212 4.95 5.86 20.77
C TYR A 212 6.06 4.91 21.22
N MET A 213 5.93 4.34 22.42
CA MET A 213 6.92 3.43 22.97
C MET A 213 6.98 2.11 22.18
N THR A 214 5.83 1.49 21.90
CA THR A 214 5.78 0.25 21.08
C THR A 214 6.26 0.50 19.66
N GLY A 215 5.90 1.64 19.04
CA GLY A 215 6.33 2.02 17.69
C GLY A 215 7.83 2.26 17.60
N LEU A 216 8.37 3.16 18.44
CA LEU A 216 9.75 3.61 18.33
C LEU A 216 10.78 2.62 18.89
N LEU A 217 10.46 1.85 19.94
CA LEU A 217 11.40 0.88 20.52
C LEU A 217 11.30 -0.51 19.87
N LEU A 218 10.08 -0.96 19.53
CA LEU A 218 9.84 -2.33 19.09
C LEU A 218 9.33 -2.43 17.64
N GLY A 219 9.01 -1.30 16.98
CA GLY A 219 8.42 -1.29 15.63
C GLY A 219 7.05 -1.97 15.57
N HIS A 220 6.27 -1.89 16.65
CA HIS A 220 4.92 -2.43 16.73
C HIS A 220 3.92 -1.29 16.82
N LEU A 221 3.12 -1.13 15.74
CA LEU A 221 2.03 -0.17 15.70
C LEU A 221 0.71 -0.93 15.82
N ASP A 222 -0.13 -0.46 16.72
CA ASP A 222 -1.45 -1.03 16.99
C ASP A 222 -2.55 -0.34 16.17
N THR A 223 -3.73 -0.97 16.11
CA THR A 223 -4.93 -0.42 15.47
C THR A 223 -5.41 0.88 16.13
N ASP A 224 -5.15 1.05 17.44
CA ASP A 224 -5.51 2.27 18.18
C ASP A 224 -4.73 3.50 17.71
N PHE A 225 -3.60 3.31 17.02
CA PHE A 225 -2.78 4.38 16.46
C PHE A 225 -3.09 4.70 14.99
N GLU A 226 -4.14 4.10 14.40
CA GLU A 226 -4.44 4.23 12.96
C GLU A 226 -4.68 5.68 12.54
N GLU A 227 -5.45 6.47 13.31
CA GLU A 227 -5.69 7.89 13.03
C GLU A 227 -4.39 8.69 12.98
N MET A 228 -3.52 8.52 13.97
CA MET A 228 -2.23 9.20 13.99
C MET A 228 -1.30 8.71 12.88
N ASN A 229 -1.34 7.41 12.56
CA ASN A 229 -0.60 6.83 11.46
C ASN A 229 -0.99 7.45 10.11
N GLU A 230 -2.28 7.70 9.88
CA GLU A 230 -2.76 8.42 8.69
C GLU A 230 -2.28 9.88 8.67
N LEU A 231 -2.28 10.59 9.80
CA LEU A 231 -1.78 11.97 9.90
C LEU A 231 -0.27 12.03 9.62
N TYR A 232 0.53 11.14 10.22
CA TYR A 232 1.97 11.06 9.95
C TYR A 232 2.26 10.72 8.49
N SER A 233 1.43 9.85 7.89
CA SER A 233 1.54 9.46 6.48
C SER A 233 1.21 10.64 5.56
N SER A 234 0.12 11.36 5.81
CA SER A 234 -0.31 12.53 5.02
C SER A 234 0.70 13.68 5.09
N LEU A 235 1.39 13.83 6.22
CA LEU A 235 2.48 14.78 6.42
C LEU A 235 3.83 14.30 5.84
N GLY A 236 3.89 13.06 5.33
CA GLY A 236 5.09 12.47 4.75
C GLY A 236 6.19 12.13 5.76
N ILE A 237 5.87 12.07 7.05
CA ILE A 237 6.82 11.81 8.15
C ILE A 237 6.63 10.46 8.84
N ILE A 238 5.79 9.59 8.28
CA ILE A 238 5.57 8.23 8.81
C ILE A 238 6.85 7.40 8.92
N HIS A 239 7.83 7.69 8.06
CA HIS A 239 9.13 7.02 8.07
C HIS A 239 9.94 7.25 9.37
N LEU A 240 9.60 8.25 10.19
CA LEU A 240 10.19 8.48 11.51
C LEU A 240 9.70 7.46 12.54
N PHE A 241 8.49 6.91 12.36
CA PHE A 241 7.96 5.80 13.15
C PHE A 241 8.40 4.44 12.62
N ALA A 242 8.61 4.32 11.32
CA ALA A 242 9.24 3.12 10.78
C ALA A 242 10.67 3.03 11.34
N LEU A 243 10.98 1.90 11.99
CA LEU A 243 12.31 1.67 12.55
C LEU A 243 13.40 2.03 11.54
N SER A 244 14.17 3.06 11.87
CA SER A 244 15.11 3.71 10.95
C SER A 244 16.57 3.35 11.27
N GLY A 245 17.47 3.68 10.35
CA GLY A 245 18.91 3.57 10.60
C GLY A 245 19.42 4.42 11.75
N MET A 246 18.73 5.52 12.07
CA MET A 246 19.07 6.41 13.19
C MET A 246 18.82 5.71 14.52
N GLN A 247 17.68 5.08 14.72
CA GLN A 247 17.36 4.31 15.93
C GLN A 247 18.33 3.15 16.13
N VAL A 248 18.66 2.40 15.07
CA VAL A 248 19.71 1.37 15.11
C VAL A 248 21.04 2.00 15.56
N GLY A 249 21.38 3.18 15.03
CA GLY A 249 22.56 3.95 15.44
C GLY A 249 22.54 4.28 16.92
N PHE A 250 21.45 4.85 17.41
CA PHE A 250 21.26 5.22 18.81
C PHE A 250 21.50 4.02 19.76
N PHE A 251 20.80 2.90 19.53
CA PHE A 251 20.93 1.73 20.39
C PHE A 251 22.28 1.04 20.30
N MET A 252 22.82 0.87 19.09
CA MET A 252 24.12 0.22 18.88
C MET A 252 25.28 1.06 19.47
N ASP A 253 25.28 2.37 19.22
CA ASP A 253 26.34 3.24 19.69
C ASP A 253 26.21 3.49 21.20
N GLY A 254 24.97 3.57 21.73
CA GLY A 254 24.68 3.62 23.17
C GLY A 254 25.17 2.36 23.89
N PHE A 255 24.84 1.18 23.36
CA PHE A 255 25.28 -0.10 23.90
C PHE A 255 26.83 -0.21 23.92
N LYS A 256 27.49 0.15 22.83
CA LYS A 256 28.96 0.19 22.76
C LYS A 256 29.58 1.13 23.78
N LYS A 257 29.04 2.35 23.89
CA LYS A 257 29.52 3.35 24.87
C LYS A 257 29.38 2.86 26.30
N LEU A 258 28.26 2.19 26.60
CA LEU A 258 28.02 1.59 27.93
C LEU A 258 29.06 0.51 28.24
N LEU A 259 29.28 -0.43 27.31
CA LEU A 259 30.24 -1.52 27.50
C LEU A 259 31.69 -0.99 27.65
N LEU A 260 32.08 0.03 26.88
CA LEU A 260 33.39 0.69 27.02
C LEU A 260 33.55 1.35 28.36
N ARG A 261 32.51 2.01 28.91
CA ARG A 261 32.52 2.59 30.25
C ARG A 261 32.66 1.53 31.36
N LEU A 262 32.16 0.33 31.12
CA LEU A 262 32.33 -0.84 31.99
C LEU A 262 33.72 -1.50 31.86
N GLY A 263 34.63 -0.92 31.07
CA GLY A 263 36.04 -1.41 30.96
C GLY A 263 36.22 -2.63 30.06
N LEU A 264 35.25 -2.97 29.20
CA LEU A 264 35.37 -4.12 28.29
C LEU A 264 36.34 -3.86 27.15
N THR A 265 37.15 -4.85 26.81
CA THR A 265 38.10 -4.78 25.69
C THR A 265 37.38 -4.78 24.34
N GLN A 266 38.02 -4.21 23.30
CA GLN A 266 37.43 -4.11 21.96
C GLN A 266 37.12 -5.47 21.35
N GLU A 267 37.83 -6.53 21.69
CA GLU A 267 37.55 -7.89 21.20
C GLU A 267 36.26 -8.46 21.78
N LYS A 268 36.06 -8.35 23.10
CA LYS A 268 34.84 -8.76 23.78
C LYS A 268 33.65 -7.93 23.28
N LEU A 269 33.87 -6.63 23.05
CA LEU A 269 32.87 -5.70 22.51
C LEU A 269 32.33 -6.16 21.16
N LYS A 270 33.17 -6.67 20.25
CA LYS A 270 32.71 -7.17 18.94
C LYS A 270 31.71 -8.32 19.10
N TRP A 271 32.01 -9.33 19.90
CA TRP A 271 31.13 -10.47 20.12
C TRP A 271 29.80 -10.08 20.77
N LEU A 272 29.86 -9.22 21.79
CA LEU A 272 28.65 -8.71 22.45
C LEU A 272 27.82 -7.86 21.50
N THR A 273 28.43 -7.14 20.57
CA THR A 273 27.71 -6.38 19.55
C THR A 273 26.97 -7.28 18.56
N TYR A 274 27.54 -8.41 18.17
CA TYR A 274 26.83 -9.39 17.34
C TYR A 274 25.61 -9.98 18.05
N LEU A 275 25.78 -10.38 19.31
CA LEU A 275 24.69 -10.89 20.15
C LEU A 275 23.59 -9.85 20.33
N PHE A 276 23.97 -8.61 20.66
CA PHE A 276 23.04 -7.48 20.77
C PHE A 276 22.29 -7.25 19.45
N SER A 277 22.99 -7.29 18.33
CA SER A 277 22.38 -7.09 17.01
C SER A 277 21.31 -8.17 16.71
N LEU A 278 21.56 -9.42 17.07
CA LEU A 278 20.59 -10.50 16.89
C LEU A 278 19.36 -10.31 17.77
N ILE A 279 19.56 -9.99 19.06
CA ILE A 279 18.47 -9.73 20.01
C ILE A 279 17.65 -8.51 19.56
N TYR A 280 18.32 -7.42 19.17
CA TYR A 280 17.64 -6.21 18.72
C TYR A 280 16.86 -6.42 17.41
N ALA A 281 17.41 -7.18 16.45
CA ALA A 281 16.68 -7.58 15.26
C ALA A 281 15.41 -8.35 15.61
N GLY A 282 15.47 -9.30 16.55
CA GLY A 282 14.32 -10.04 17.04
C GLY A 282 13.28 -9.15 17.74
N LEU A 283 13.72 -8.28 18.67
CA LEU A 283 12.83 -7.32 19.36
C LEU A 283 12.12 -6.37 18.40
N THR A 284 12.72 -6.10 17.23
CA THR A 284 12.14 -5.24 16.18
C THR A 284 11.45 -6.03 15.07
N GLY A 285 11.19 -7.34 15.29
CA GLY A 285 10.47 -8.23 14.37
C GLY A 285 11.19 -8.43 13.04
N PHE A 286 12.51 -8.42 13.03
CA PHE A 286 13.35 -8.58 11.84
C PHE A 286 12.99 -7.59 10.72
N SER A 287 12.65 -6.37 11.09
CA SER A 287 12.33 -5.31 10.13
C SER A 287 13.44 -5.13 9.10
N ALA A 288 13.08 -5.01 7.82
CA ALA A 288 14.02 -4.87 6.70
C ALA A 288 14.99 -3.69 6.90
N SER A 289 14.50 -2.54 7.34
CA SER A 289 15.31 -1.34 7.60
C SER A 289 16.33 -1.56 8.72
N VAL A 290 15.92 -2.28 9.79
CA VAL A 290 16.80 -2.61 10.93
C VAL A 290 17.90 -3.56 10.49
N ILE A 291 17.56 -4.66 9.81
CA ILE A 291 18.55 -5.63 9.34
C ILE A 291 19.59 -4.99 8.43
N ARG A 292 19.14 -4.18 7.44
CA ARG A 292 20.07 -3.43 6.58
C ARG A 292 21.01 -2.55 7.41
N SER A 293 20.48 -1.80 8.38
CA SER A 293 21.26 -0.85 9.18
C SER A 293 22.22 -1.57 10.13
N LEU A 294 21.80 -2.68 10.74
CA LEU A 294 22.67 -3.54 11.54
C LEU A 294 23.83 -4.10 10.72
N LEU A 295 23.56 -4.64 9.52
CA LEU A 295 24.58 -5.11 8.61
C LEU A 295 25.59 -4.02 8.26
N GLN A 296 25.13 -2.80 7.93
CA GLN A 296 26.02 -1.66 7.66
C GLN A 296 26.90 -1.31 8.88
N LYS A 297 26.33 -1.29 10.08
CA LYS A 297 27.08 -1.01 11.32
C LYS A 297 28.07 -2.12 11.63
N LEU A 298 27.72 -3.39 11.43
CA LEU A 298 28.62 -4.53 11.63
C LEU A 298 29.77 -4.52 10.61
N LEU A 299 29.51 -4.23 9.34
CA LEU A 299 30.54 -4.11 8.30
C LEU A 299 31.48 -2.91 8.59
N ALA A 300 30.93 -1.80 9.10
CA ALA A 300 31.72 -0.64 9.51
C ALA A 300 32.71 -0.97 10.64
N GLN A 301 32.37 -1.88 11.58
CA GLN A 301 33.28 -2.36 12.62
C GLN A 301 34.50 -3.09 12.06
N HIS A 302 34.38 -3.67 10.85
CA HIS A 302 35.48 -4.32 10.14
C HIS A 302 36.23 -3.39 9.20
N GLY A 303 36.01 -2.07 9.31
CA GLY A 303 36.70 -1.05 8.54
C GLY A 303 36.19 -0.82 7.13
N VAL A 304 35.03 -1.41 6.75
CA VAL A 304 34.38 -1.14 5.45
C VAL A 304 33.59 0.15 5.58
N LYS A 305 33.80 1.13 4.69
CA LYS A 305 33.21 2.47 4.78
C LYS A 305 32.61 2.93 3.43
N GLY A 306 31.73 3.92 3.49
CA GLY A 306 31.17 4.60 2.31
C GLY A 306 30.45 3.66 1.35
N LEU A 307 30.65 3.85 0.05
CA LEU A 307 29.98 3.06 -1.00
C LEU A 307 30.29 1.57 -0.96
N ASP A 308 31.50 1.18 -0.55
CA ASP A 308 31.86 -0.24 -0.41
C ASP A 308 31.05 -0.92 0.71
N ASN A 309 30.80 -0.20 1.81
CA ASN A 309 29.95 -0.71 2.89
C ASN A 309 28.51 -0.88 2.39
N PHE A 310 27.98 0.11 1.69
CA PHE A 310 26.66 0.02 1.12
C PHE A 310 26.55 -1.15 0.12
N ALA A 311 27.47 -1.23 -0.83
CA ALA A 311 27.49 -2.29 -1.83
C ALA A 311 27.58 -3.69 -1.21
N LEU A 312 28.48 -3.87 -0.24
CA LEU A 312 28.61 -5.15 0.45
C LEU A 312 27.35 -5.50 1.27
N THR A 313 26.71 -4.48 1.86
CA THR A 313 25.41 -4.68 2.54
C THR A 313 24.36 -5.22 1.56
N VAL A 314 24.26 -4.66 0.36
CA VAL A 314 23.32 -5.12 -0.70
C VAL A 314 23.63 -6.57 -1.08
N LEU A 315 24.91 -6.91 -1.29
CA LEU A 315 25.33 -8.28 -1.63
C LEU A 315 24.97 -9.29 -0.53
N VAL A 316 25.17 -8.92 0.74
CA VAL A 316 24.79 -9.76 1.89
C VAL A 316 23.26 -9.91 1.99
N LEU A 317 22.51 -8.83 1.74
CA LEU A 317 21.05 -8.87 1.76
C LEU A 317 20.46 -9.82 0.71
N PHE A 318 21.05 -9.95 -0.47
CA PHE A 318 20.62 -10.95 -1.47
C PHE A 318 20.71 -12.39 -0.96
N ILE A 319 21.62 -12.65 0.00
CA ILE A 319 21.81 -13.99 0.60
C ILE A 319 20.91 -14.17 1.81
N VAL A 320 20.91 -13.19 2.74
CA VAL A 320 20.24 -13.29 4.05
C VAL A 320 18.73 -13.07 3.94
N MET A 321 18.31 -12.15 3.05
CA MET A 321 16.89 -11.79 2.84
C MET A 321 16.59 -11.70 1.33
N PRO A 322 16.45 -12.83 0.62
CA PRO A 322 16.27 -12.81 -0.83
C PRO A 322 15.05 -12.01 -1.30
N ASN A 323 14.02 -11.88 -0.48
CA ASN A 323 12.81 -11.11 -0.80
C ASN A 323 12.88 -9.62 -0.43
N PHE A 324 14.02 -9.15 0.08
CA PHE A 324 14.19 -7.78 0.58
C PHE A 324 13.79 -6.72 -0.46
N PHE A 325 14.27 -6.84 -1.68
CA PHE A 325 14.02 -5.89 -2.77
C PHE A 325 12.67 -6.08 -3.47
N LEU A 326 11.87 -7.08 -3.10
CA LEU A 326 10.47 -7.20 -3.54
C LEU A 326 9.52 -6.38 -2.68
N THR A 327 10.00 -5.82 -1.57
CA THR A 327 9.20 -5.01 -0.64
C THR A 327 9.48 -3.52 -0.81
N ALA A 328 8.45 -2.67 -0.76
CA ALA A 328 8.61 -1.22 -0.80
C ALA A 328 9.55 -0.71 0.30
N GLY A 329 9.41 -1.26 1.53
CA GLY A 329 10.28 -0.89 2.66
C GLY A 329 11.75 -1.20 2.43
N GLY A 330 12.07 -2.34 1.80
CA GLY A 330 13.43 -2.71 1.43
C GLY A 330 14.03 -1.78 0.39
N VAL A 331 13.29 -1.53 -0.70
CA VAL A 331 13.72 -0.64 -1.78
C VAL A 331 13.94 0.78 -1.25
N LEU A 332 12.97 1.35 -0.53
CA LEU A 332 13.08 2.69 0.04
C LEU A 332 14.24 2.80 1.04
N SER A 333 14.39 1.81 1.93
CA SER A 333 15.49 1.78 2.89
C SER A 333 16.87 1.80 2.23
N CYS A 334 17.06 1.00 1.14
CA CYS A 334 18.30 1.02 0.36
C CYS A 334 18.49 2.33 -0.41
N ALA A 335 17.43 2.86 -1.04
CA ALA A 335 17.52 4.11 -1.78
C ALA A 335 17.93 5.30 -0.89
N TYR A 336 17.29 5.44 0.28
CA TYR A 336 17.69 6.44 1.28
C TYR A 336 19.16 6.27 1.71
N ALA A 337 19.59 5.04 2.03
CA ALA A 337 20.96 4.77 2.43
C ALA A 337 21.97 5.05 1.34
N PHE A 338 21.64 4.76 0.07
CA PHE A 338 22.46 5.07 -1.09
C PHE A 338 22.66 6.57 -1.26
N ILE A 339 21.54 7.34 -1.28
CA ILE A 339 21.58 8.80 -1.43
C ILE A 339 22.38 9.43 -0.28
N LEU A 340 22.10 9.01 0.95
CA LEU A 340 22.84 9.47 2.14
C LEU A 340 24.34 9.19 2.00
N THR A 341 24.73 8.00 1.55
CA THR A 341 26.15 7.62 1.38
C THR A 341 26.84 8.49 0.31
N MET A 342 26.10 8.90 -0.73
CA MET A 342 26.61 9.77 -1.79
C MET A 342 26.80 11.22 -1.32
N THR A 343 25.93 11.71 -0.40
CA THR A 343 25.87 13.12 0.01
C THR A 343 26.72 13.45 1.24
N SER A 344 26.99 12.49 2.11
CA SER A 344 27.59 12.66 3.44
C SER A 344 29.03 13.25 3.50
N LYS A 345 29.61 13.64 2.37
CA LYS A 345 31.00 14.18 2.27
C LYS A 345 31.08 15.70 2.08
N GLU A 346 29.97 16.44 2.07
CA GLU A 346 29.97 17.83 1.58
C GLU A 346 29.65 18.90 2.68
N GLY A 347 30.53 19.07 3.66
CA GLY A 347 30.55 20.21 4.59
C GLY A 347 29.95 19.92 5.97
N GLU A 348 30.10 20.89 6.87
CA GLU A 348 29.63 20.86 8.25
C GLU A 348 28.67 22.03 8.52
N GLY A 349 27.76 21.85 9.49
CA GLY A 349 26.83 22.88 9.96
C GLY A 349 25.43 22.82 9.35
N LEU A 350 24.56 23.74 9.77
CA LEU A 350 23.12 23.73 9.49
C LEU A 350 22.81 23.78 7.99
N LYS A 351 23.61 24.52 7.21
CA LYS A 351 23.45 24.61 5.74
C LYS A 351 23.76 23.30 5.04
N ALA A 352 24.71 22.53 5.54
CA ALA A 352 25.03 21.20 5.00
C ALA A 352 23.91 20.21 5.27
N VAL A 353 23.35 20.21 6.48
CA VAL A 353 22.22 19.36 6.87
C VAL A 353 20.96 19.70 6.05
N ALA A 354 20.64 20.99 5.88
CA ALA A 354 19.50 21.41 5.06
C ALA A 354 19.67 21.00 3.59
N ARG A 355 20.87 21.15 3.02
CA ARG A 355 21.17 20.69 1.66
C ARG A 355 21.07 19.17 1.54
N GLU A 356 21.59 18.43 2.49
CA GLU A 356 21.51 16.97 2.53
C GLU A 356 20.06 16.50 2.56
N SER A 357 19.22 17.07 3.43
CA SER A 357 17.79 16.78 3.50
C SER A 357 17.07 17.08 2.18
N LEU A 358 17.41 18.18 1.51
CA LEU A 358 16.84 18.52 0.19
C LEU A 358 17.24 17.51 -0.88
N VAL A 359 18.53 17.15 -0.94
CA VAL A 359 19.02 16.15 -1.92
C VAL A 359 18.40 14.79 -1.68
N ILE A 360 18.23 14.37 -0.43
CA ILE A 360 17.56 13.13 -0.08
C ILE A 360 16.11 13.18 -0.54
N SER A 361 15.37 14.24 -0.21
CA SER A 361 13.94 14.38 -0.57
C SER A 361 13.73 14.38 -2.07
N LEU A 362 14.55 15.11 -2.84
CA LEU A 362 14.46 15.12 -4.29
C LEU A 362 14.96 13.83 -4.94
N GLY A 363 16.00 13.22 -4.38
CA GLY A 363 16.56 11.98 -4.90
C GLY A 363 15.63 10.77 -4.73
N ILE A 364 14.84 10.74 -3.66
CA ILE A 364 13.90 9.65 -3.39
C ILE A 364 12.54 9.83 -4.12
N LEU A 365 12.24 11.06 -4.59
CA LEU A 365 10.94 11.43 -5.15
C LEU A 365 10.42 10.48 -6.24
N PRO A 366 11.22 10.03 -7.25
CA PRO A 366 10.73 9.09 -8.25
C PRO A 366 10.27 7.76 -7.66
N ILE A 367 10.99 7.26 -6.65
CA ILE A 367 10.67 5.99 -5.97
C ILE A 367 9.43 6.16 -5.09
N LEU A 368 9.29 7.29 -4.41
CA LEU A 368 8.06 7.62 -3.66
C LEU A 368 6.85 7.73 -4.60
N SER A 369 6.98 8.42 -5.73
CA SER A 369 5.92 8.48 -6.75
C SER A 369 5.55 7.09 -7.27
N PHE A 370 6.51 6.18 -7.45
CA PHE A 370 6.25 4.83 -7.92
C PHE A 370 5.42 4.01 -6.91
N TYR A 371 5.67 4.16 -5.60
CA TYR A 371 4.94 3.40 -4.58
C TYR A 371 3.68 4.09 -4.05
N PHE A 372 3.70 5.42 -3.93
CA PHE A 372 2.64 6.17 -3.25
C PHE A 372 1.92 7.19 -4.14
N ALA A 373 2.42 7.43 -5.36
CA ALA A 373 1.87 8.36 -6.34
C ALA A 373 1.81 9.84 -5.88
N GLU A 374 2.24 10.14 -4.67
CA GLU A 374 2.17 11.47 -4.06
C GLU A 374 3.44 11.85 -3.30
N PHE A 375 3.59 13.14 -3.04
CA PHE A 375 4.68 13.69 -2.25
C PHE A 375 4.19 14.90 -1.43
N GLN A 376 4.52 14.92 -0.15
CA GLN A 376 4.21 16.05 0.73
C GLN A 376 5.38 17.03 0.78
N PRO A 377 5.26 18.26 0.23
CA PRO A 377 6.37 19.23 0.24
C PRO A 377 6.81 19.64 1.65
N TRP A 378 5.88 19.70 2.58
CA TRP A 378 6.18 20.00 3.98
C TRP A 378 7.03 18.93 4.66
N SER A 379 7.05 17.71 4.13
CA SER A 379 7.82 16.60 4.69
C SER A 379 9.31 16.92 4.86
N PHE A 380 9.87 17.75 3.99
CA PHE A 380 11.26 18.21 4.09
C PHE A 380 11.53 18.94 5.41
N LEU A 381 10.73 19.97 5.71
CA LEU A 381 10.86 20.75 6.93
C LEU A 381 10.47 19.95 8.16
N LEU A 382 9.36 19.22 8.07
CA LEU A 382 8.85 18.41 9.16
C LEU A 382 9.79 17.26 9.53
N THR A 383 10.39 16.59 8.55
CA THR A 383 11.39 15.55 8.81
C THR A 383 12.59 16.13 9.56
N PHE A 384 13.08 17.31 9.15
CA PHE A 384 14.18 17.97 9.84
C PHE A 384 13.87 18.25 11.32
N VAL A 385 12.72 18.87 11.60
CA VAL A 385 12.30 19.22 12.96
C VAL A 385 12.01 17.98 13.80
N PHE A 386 11.21 17.07 13.26
CA PHE A 386 10.78 15.88 14.00
C PHE A 386 11.88 14.83 14.17
N SER A 387 12.81 14.67 13.21
CA SER A 387 13.98 13.79 13.42
C SER A 387 14.77 14.23 14.64
N PHE A 388 15.02 15.53 14.78
CA PHE A 388 15.73 16.04 15.95
C PHE A 388 14.98 15.76 17.26
N LEU A 389 13.66 16.00 17.29
CA LEU A 389 12.84 15.71 18.47
C LEU A 389 12.79 14.22 18.80
N PHE A 390 12.61 13.37 17.78
CA PHE A 390 12.52 11.91 17.99
C PHE A 390 13.85 11.33 18.48
N ASP A 391 14.97 11.73 17.89
CA ASP A 391 16.28 11.15 18.21
C ASP A 391 16.86 11.67 19.52
N LEU A 392 16.71 12.98 19.80
CA LEU A 392 17.36 13.60 20.94
C LEU A 392 16.47 13.59 22.19
N VAL A 393 15.15 13.65 22.04
CA VAL A 393 14.23 13.77 23.18
C VAL A 393 13.43 12.48 23.36
N PHE A 394 12.62 12.09 22.38
CA PHE A 394 11.65 11.00 22.58
C PHE A 394 12.30 9.63 22.72
N LEU A 395 13.27 9.28 21.87
CA LEU A 395 13.90 7.96 21.91
C LEU A 395 14.70 7.73 23.21
N PRO A 396 15.55 8.67 23.69
CA PRO A 396 16.18 8.54 25.00
C PRO A 396 15.17 8.50 26.15
N LEU A 397 14.18 9.40 26.14
CA LEU A 397 13.15 9.48 27.19
C LEU A 397 12.38 8.15 27.30
N LEU A 398 11.84 7.65 26.20
CA LEU A 398 11.09 6.39 26.17
C LEU A 398 11.96 5.19 26.58
N SER A 399 13.24 5.18 26.17
CA SER A 399 14.18 4.11 26.55
C SER A 399 14.46 4.11 28.05
N ILE A 400 14.63 5.29 28.66
CA ILE A 400 14.84 5.44 30.10
C ILE A 400 13.56 5.05 30.87
N LEU A 401 12.39 5.56 30.44
CA LEU A 401 11.11 5.23 31.06
C LEU A 401 10.82 3.73 31.01
N PHE A 402 11.08 3.09 29.87
CA PHE A 402 10.94 1.65 29.71
C PHE A 402 11.86 0.88 30.67
N ALA A 403 13.12 1.27 30.79
CA ALA A 403 14.06 0.64 31.71
C ALA A 403 13.67 0.86 33.18
N LEU A 404 13.20 2.04 33.55
CA LEU A 404 12.77 2.35 34.90
C LEU A 404 11.46 1.67 35.28
N SER A 405 10.59 1.32 34.32
CA SER A 405 9.30 0.67 34.59
C SER A 405 9.40 -0.70 35.25
N PHE A 406 10.56 -1.34 35.19
CA PHE A 406 10.84 -2.59 35.92
C PHE A 406 11.14 -2.39 37.42
N LEU A 407 11.43 -1.15 37.84
CA LEU A 407 11.84 -0.81 39.20
C LEU A 407 10.77 0.00 39.94
N TYR A 408 10.09 0.89 39.25
CA TYR A 408 9.11 1.83 39.82
C TYR A 408 7.89 1.99 38.92
N PRO A 409 6.67 2.24 39.47
CA PRO A 409 5.53 2.62 38.65
C PRO A 409 5.84 3.92 37.93
N VAL A 410 5.66 3.91 36.62
CA VAL A 410 6.15 5.00 35.76
C VAL A 410 5.27 6.23 35.85
N ILE A 411 5.96 7.34 35.89
CA ILE A 411 5.48 8.69 36.11
C ILE A 411 4.81 9.25 34.84
N GLN A 412 3.82 10.03 35.10
CA GLN A 412 2.90 10.83 34.31
C GLN A 412 3.57 11.83 33.34
N LEU A 413 4.39 11.38 32.42
CA LEU A 413 4.91 12.21 31.32
C LEU A 413 4.04 12.11 30.04
N ASN A 414 2.83 11.58 30.17
CA ASN A 414 1.91 11.38 29.06
C ASN A 414 1.56 12.70 28.35
N PHE A 415 1.46 13.79 29.10
CA PHE A 415 1.13 15.12 28.57
C PHE A 415 2.08 15.58 27.45
N ILE A 416 3.34 15.10 27.43
CA ILE A 416 4.30 15.40 26.38
C ILE A 416 3.84 14.79 25.05
N PHE A 417 3.30 13.58 25.09
CA PHE A 417 2.81 12.87 23.90
C PHE A 417 1.44 13.37 23.46
N GLU A 418 0.59 13.76 24.40
CA GLU A 418 -0.69 14.45 24.10
C GLU A 418 -0.42 15.80 23.41
N TRP A 419 0.56 16.57 23.90
CA TRP A 419 0.98 17.80 23.25
C TRP A 419 1.56 17.55 21.85
N LEU A 420 2.39 16.49 21.69
CA LEU A 420 2.92 16.09 20.40
C LEU A 420 1.80 15.76 19.40
N GLU A 421 0.80 14.97 19.80
CA GLU A 421 -0.35 14.67 18.95
C GLU A 421 -1.14 15.94 18.61
N GLY A 422 -1.38 16.81 19.59
CA GLY A 422 -2.01 18.11 19.36
C GLY A 422 -1.28 18.95 18.33
N MET A 423 0.06 18.99 18.42
CA MET A 423 0.90 19.67 17.43
C MET A 423 0.81 19.05 16.04
N ILE A 424 0.82 17.70 15.94
CA ILE A 424 0.68 16.99 14.66
C ILE A 424 -0.70 17.26 14.03
N ARG A 425 -1.78 17.22 14.83
CA ARG A 425 -3.14 17.56 14.36
C ARG A 425 -3.19 19.02 13.87
N PHE A 426 -2.60 19.95 14.59
CA PHE A 426 -2.51 21.35 14.15
C PHE A 426 -1.74 21.50 12.84
N VAL A 427 -0.56 20.89 12.74
CA VAL A 427 0.26 20.95 11.52
C VAL A 427 -0.49 20.32 10.34
N SER A 428 -1.24 19.22 10.55
CA SER A 428 -2.01 18.58 9.49
C SER A 428 -3.15 19.46 8.95
N GLN A 429 -3.71 20.35 9.78
CA GLN A 429 -4.74 21.31 9.36
C GLN A 429 -4.16 22.48 8.55
N VAL A 430 -2.92 22.88 8.87
CA VAL A 430 -2.25 24.02 8.19
C VAL A 430 -1.50 23.55 6.92
N ALA A 431 -0.99 22.34 6.94
CA ALA A 431 -0.24 21.81 5.80
C ALA A 431 -1.13 21.65 4.57
N SER A 432 -0.62 22.05 3.40
CA SER A 432 -1.29 21.79 2.13
C SER A 432 -1.44 20.28 1.89
N LYS A 433 -2.45 19.89 1.10
CA LYS A 433 -2.61 18.51 0.66
C LYS A 433 -1.35 18.04 -0.11
N PRO A 434 -0.97 16.75 -0.03
CA PRO A 434 0.15 16.21 -0.79
C PRO A 434 0.00 16.47 -2.29
N LEU A 435 1.12 16.72 -2.96
CA LEU A 435 1.16 16.84 -4.42
C LEU A 435 1.04 15.47 -5.06
N VAL A 436 0.02 15.27 -5.87
CA VAL A 436 -0.20 14.03 -6.62
C VAL A 436 0.60 14.09 -7.94
N PHE A 437 1.55 13.20 -8.09
CA PHE A 437 2.37 13.05 -9.30
C PHE A 437 1.90 11.93 -10.21
N GLY A 438 1.09 11.00 -9.69
CA GLY A 438 0.77 9.75 -10.36
C GLY A 438 1.89 8.71 -10.21
N GLN A 439 1.60 7.51 -10.65
CA GLN A 439 2.55 6.39 -10.61
C GLN A 439 3.29 6.27 -11.95
N PRO A 440 4.61 6.53 -11.99
CA PRO A 440 5.37 6.36 -13.22
C PRO A 440 5.40 4.88 -13.61
N ASN A 441 5.28 4.60 -14.91
CA ASN A 441 5.58 3.26 -15.38
C ASN A 441 7.10 2.99 -15.26
N ALA A 442 7.51 1.72 -15.44
CA ALA A 442 8.90 1.32 -15.25
C ALA A 442 9.91 2.10 -16.12
N TRP A 443 9.54 2.45 -17.36
CA TRP A 443 10.39 3.23 -18.24
C TRP A 443 10.58 4.66 -17.75
N LEU A 444 9.49 5.33 -17.35
CA LEU A 444 9.55 6.69 -16.82
C LEU A 444 10.34 6.73 -15.50
N LEU A 445 10.17 5.72 -14.65
CA LEU A 445 10.96 5.60 -13.42
C LEU A 445 12.46 5.52 -13.71
N ILE A 446 12.87 4.66 -14.65
CA ILE A 446 14.27 4.53 -15.03
C ILE A 446 14.81 5.84 -15.59
N LEU A 447 14.07 6.51 -16.49
CA LEU A 447 14.47 7.79 -17.05
C LEU A 447 14.60 8.88 -15.98
N LEU A 448 13.67 8.92 -15.02
CA LEU A 448 13.75 9.84 -13.89
C LEU A 448 14.99 9.58 -13.02
N LEU A 449 15.29 8.31 -12.70
CA LEU A 449 16.46 7.94 -11.91
C LEU A 449 17.78 8.28 -12.65
N ILE A 450 17.86 8.00 -13.94
CA ILE A 450 19.02 8.37 -14.79
C ILE A 450 19.16 9.89 -14.83
N SER A 451 18.08 10.63 -15.05
CA SER A 451 18.10 12.09 -15.10
C SER A 451 18.58 12.69 -13.78
N LEU A 452 18.16 12.15 -12.64
CA LEU A 452 18.64 12.59 -11.31
C LEU A 452 20.13 12.27 -11.09
N ALA A 453 20.60 11.10 -11.53
CA ALA A 453 22.02 10.77 -11.47
C ALA A 453 22.85 11.78 -12.31
N LEU A 454 22.37 12.13 -13.49
CA LEU A 454 23.01 13.16 -14.35
C LEU A 454 22.97 14.56 -13.74
N VAL A 455 21.92 14.93 -12.98
CA VAL A 455 21.88 16.18 -12.21
C VAL A 455 23.02 16.23 -11.20
N TYR A 456 23.27 15.11 -10.49
CA TYR A 456 24.36 15.03 -9.53
C TYR A 456 25.73 15.22 -10.20
N ASP A 457 25.97 14.56 -11.33
CA ASP A 457 27.24 14.65 -12.05
C ASP A 457 27.46 16.03 -12.70
N LEU A 458 26.41 16.62 -13.28
CA LEU A 458 26.49 17.87 -14.05
C LEU A 458 26.16 19.12 -13.22
N ARG A 459 26.06 19.01 -11.89
CA ARG A 459 25.64 20.08 -10.98
C ARG A 459 26.45 21.37 -11.05
N LYS A 460 27.68 21.32 -11.57
CA LYS A 460 28.53 22.50 -11.77
C LYS A 460 28.22 23.28 -13.07
N ASN A 461 27.46 22.68 -14.00
CA ASN A 461 27.15 23.32 -15.28
C ASN A 461 25.67 23.75 -15.30
N ILE A 462 25.43 25.05 -15.04
CA ILE A 462 24.07 25.59 -14.90
C ILE A 462 23.20 25.37 -16.14
N LYS A 463 23.75 25.49 -17.37
CA LYS A 463 22.98 25.27 -18.59
C LYS A 463 22.48 23.85 -18.73
N LYS A 464 23.36 22.84 -18.45
CA LYS A 464 22.98 21.43 -18.48
C LYS A 464 22.00 21.09 -17.36
N LEU A 465 22.19 21.71 -16.18
CA LEU A 465 21.29 21.56 -15.05
C LEU A 465 19.88 22.06 -15.37
N THR A 466 19.75 23.22 -16.03
CA THR A 466 18.44 23.73 -16.44
C THR A 466 17.75 22.79 -17.43
N VAL A 467 18.48 22.29 -18.44
CA VAL A 467 17.90 21.34 -19.42
C VAL A 467 17.43 20.05 -18.72
N LEU A 468 18.23 19.50 -17.79
CA LEU A 468 17.86 18.30 -17.03
C LEU A 468 16.67 18.55 -16.10
N SER A 469 16.59 19.72 -15.46
CA SER A 469 15.45 20.10 -14.63
C SER A 469 14.17 20.19 -15.46
N LEU A 470 14.22 20.77 -16.65
CA LEU A 470 13.08 20.79 -17.57
C LEU A 470 12.68 19.40 -18.03
N LEU A 471 13.65 18.52 -18.31
CA LEU A 471 13.39 17.12 -18.67
C LEU A 471 12.69 16.39 -17.52
N ILE A 472 13.20 16.49 -16.29
CA ILE A 472 12.59 15.86 -15.09
C ILE A 472 11.18 16.38 -14.89
N THR A 473 10.96 17.68 -15.00
CA THR A 473 9.60 18.27 -14.89
C THR A 473 8.68 17.72 -15.97
N GLY A 474 9.16 17.60 -17.22
CA GLY A 474 8.41 17.01 -18.33
C GLY A 474 8.06 15.53 -18.07
N LEU A 475 9.00 14.75 -17.54
CA LEU A 475 8.75 13.34 -17.19
C LEU A 475 7.70 13.21 -16.07
N PHE A 476 7.75 14.05 -15.02
CA PHE A 476 6.70 14.06 -13.98
C PHE A 476 5.36 14.55 -14.55
N PHE A 477 5.37 15.51 -15.46
CA PHE A 477 4.14 15.94 -16.13
C PHE A 477 3.49 14.80 -16.92
N LEU A 478 4.28 14.01 -17.68
CA LEU A 478 3.80 12.82 -18.39
C LEU A 478 3.27 11.74 -17.43
N THR A 479 3.87 11.60 -16.24
CA THR A 479 3.36 10.68 -15.21
C THR A 479 1.99 11.12 -14.71
N LYS A 480 1.84 12.43 -14.44
CA LYS A 480 0.60 13.01 -13.92
C LYS A 480 -0.52 13.05 -14.97
N HIS A 481 -0.18 13.24 -16.22
CA HIS A 481 -1.11 13.38 -17.34
C HIS A 481 -0.91 12.27 -18.37
N PRO A 482 -1.44 11.05 -18.12
CA PRO A 482 -1.44 9.98 -19.11
C PRO A 482 -2.12 10.44 -20.38
N LEU A 483 -1.47 10.15 -21.52
CA LEU A 483 -1.90 10.62 -22.85
C LEU A 483 -2.97 9.68 -23.46
N GLU A 484 -3.94 9.21 -22.70
CA GLU A 484 -5.02 8.32 -23.16
C GLU A 484 -6.32 8.59 -22.42
N ASN A 485 -7.43 8.38 -23.10
CA ASN A 485 -8.75 8.37 -22.49
C ASN A 485 -8.93 7.10 -21.66
N GLU A 486 -9.71 7.18 -20.59
CA GLU A 486 -9.90 6.07 -19.65
C GLU A 486 -11.31 6.04 -19.08
N ILE A 487 -11.93 4.84 -19.07
CA ILE A 487 -13.12 4.53 -18.27
C ILE A 487 -12.76 3.31 -17.43
N THR A 488 -12.84 3.40 -16.11
CA THR A 488 -12.51 2.28 -15.23
C THR A 488 -13.63 2.02 -14.26
N MET A 489 -14.22 0.82 -14.32
CA MET A 489 -15.09 0.31 -13.27
C MET A 489 -14.24 -0.35 -12.19
N MET A 490 -14.26 0.24 -11.00
CA MET A 490 -13.46 -0.18 -9.86
C MET A 490 -14.07 -1.38 -9.16
N ASP A 491 -13.23 -2.26 -8.63
CA ASP A 491 -13.66 -3.23 -7.63
C ASP A 491 -13.62 -2.58 -6.24
N VAL A 492 -14.74 -2.04 -5.84
CA VAL A 492 -14.94 -1.44 -4.49
C VAL A 492 -15.60 -2.43 -3.52
N GLY A 493 -15.63 -3.72 -3.87
CA GLY A 493 -16.41 -4.75 -3.17
C GLY A 493 -17.88 -4.67 -3.53
N GLN A 494 -18.77 -4.80 -2.53
CA GLN A 494 -20.19 -4.58 -2.78
C GLN A 494 -20.44 -3.08 -2.85
N GLY A 495 -20.75 -2.59 -4.06
CA GLY A 495 -20.94 -1.18 -4.35
C GLY A 495 -20.52 -0.82 -5.77
N GLU A 496 -20.55 0.44 -6.10
CA GLU A 496 -20.25 0.97 -7.42
C GLU A 496 -19.30 2.16 -7.36
N SER A 497 -18.33 2.18 -8.27
CA SER A 497 -17.55 3.38 -8.58
C SER A 497 -16.97 3.25 -9.99
N ILE A 498 -17.25 4.24 -10.85
CA ILE A 498 -16.77 4.28 -12.22
C ILE A 498 -16.04 5.61 -12.44
N PHE A 499 -14.78 5.51 -12.81
CA PHE A 499 -13.92 6.66 -13.09
C PHE A 499 -13.78 6.88 -14.59
N LEU A 500 -14.00 8.13 -15.03
CA LEU A 500 -13.79 8.57 -16.41
C LEU A 500 -12.77 9.71 -16.42
N ARG A 501 -11.81 9.64 -17.34
CA ARG A 501 -10.79 10.67 -17.54
C ARG A 501 -10.43 10.80 -19.01
N ASP A 502 -10.49 12.01 -19.52
CA ASP A 502 -10.04 12.29 -20.89
C ASP A 502 -8.55 12.71 -20.95
N VAL A 503 -8.03 12.78 -22.19
CA VAL A 503 -6.63 13.18 -22.45
C VAL A 503 -6.32 14.61 -22.01
N THR A 504 -7.33 15.48 -21.84
CA THR A 504 -7.14 16.85 -21.35
C THR A 504 -7.00 16.90 -19.83
N GLY A 505 -7.26 15.78 -19.18
CA GLY A 505 -7.23 15.63 -17.72
C GLY A 505 -8.56 15.93 -17.04
N LYS A 506 -9.66 16.15 -17.79
CA LYS A 506 -10.99 16.28 -17.22
C LYS A 506 -11.43 14.95 -16.63
N THR A 507 -12.07 15.01 -15.45
CA THR A 507 -12.43 13.84 -14.67
C THR A 507 -13.90 13.84 -14.27
N ILE A 508 -14.56 12.71 -14.46
CA ILE A 508 -15.89 12.42 -13.92
C ILE A 508 -15.78 11.15 -13.09
N LEU A 509 -16.32 11.18 -11.88
CA LEU A 509 -16.47 10.02 -11.02
C LEU A 509 -17.96 9.74 -10.83
N ILE A 510 -18.41 8.53 -11.15
CA ILE A 510 -19.76 8.06 -10.92
C ILE A 510 -19.73 7.14 -9.73
N ASP A 511 -20.38 7.53 -8.63
CA ASP A 511 -20.41 6.87 -7.34
C ASP A 511 -19.02 6.67 -6.68
N VAL A 512 -19.01 6.45 -5.40
CA VAL A 512 -17.79 6.36 -4.58
C VAL A 512 -17.65 5.03 -3.84
N GLY A 513 -18.63 4.14 -3.97
CA GLY A 513 -18.71 2.94 -3.17
C GLY A 513 -19.11 3.20 -1.73
N GLY A 514 -18.92 2.20 -0.90
CA GLY A 514 -19.24 2.23 0.52
C GLY A 514 -19.58 0.84 1.03
N LYS A 515 -19.94 0.75 2.29
CA LYS A 515 -20.42 -0.50 2.89
C LYS A 515 -21.91 -0.37 3.16
N ALA A 516 -22.70 -1.36 2.72
CA ALA A 516 -24.06 -1.50 3.16
C ALA A 516 -24.11 -1.61 4.69
N GLU A 517 -25.05 -0.91 5.31
CA GLU A 517 -25.26 -0.99 6.74
C GLU A 517 -25.62 -2.40 7.17
N SER A 518 -25.08 -2.82 8.30
CA SER A 518 -25.46 -4.10 8.93
C SER A 518 -26.48 -3.81 10.02
N ASP A 519 -27.67 -4.35 9.88
CA ASP A 519 -28.74 -4.25 10.90
C ASP A 519 -28.41 -4.92 12.26
N LYS A 520 -27.23 -5.52 12.37
CA LYS A 520 -26.81 -6.17 13.61
C LYS A 520 -26.31 -5.13 14.61
N LYS A 521 -26.95 -5.04 15.76
CA LYS A 521 -26.41 -4.35 16.91
C LYS A 521 -25.06 -4.98 17.25
N ILE A 522 -23.99 -4.21 17.09
CA ILE A 522 -22.63 -4.60 17.42
C ILE A 522 -22.37 -4.10 18.84
N GLU A 523 -21.87 -4.99 19.71
CA GLU A 523 -21.43 -4.61 21.05
C GLU A 523 -20.13 -3.78 20.95
N LYS A 524 -19.92 -2.90 21.91
CA LYS A 524 -18.78 -1.96 21.90
C LYS A 524 -17.42 -2.67 21.75
N TRP A 525 -17.23 -3.84 22.37
CA TRP A 525 -15.99 -4.61 22.26
C TRP A 525 -15.76 -5.20 20.86
N GLN A 526 -16.82 -5.34 20.06
CA GLN A 526 -16.76 -5.86 18.68
C GLN A 526 -16.47 -4.79 17.64
N GLU A 527 -16.54 -3.51 18.01
CA GLU A 527 -16.27 -2.42 17.10
C GLU A 527 -14.85 -2.50 16.52
N LYS A 528 -14.75 -2.42 15.20
CA LYS A 528 -13.47 -2.48 14.49
C LYS A 528 -13.05 -1.09 14.05
N ALA A 529 -11.81 -0.75 14.30
CA ALA A 529 -11.17 0.31 13.54
C ALA A 529 -11.07 -0.15 12.08
N THR A 530 -11.86 0.44 11.19
CA THR A 530 -11.88 0.05 9.77
C THR A 530 -11.53 1.22 8.89
N THR A 531 -10.54 1.05 8.05
CA THR A 531 -10.33 1.90 6.87
C THR A 531 -11.48 1.72 5.88
N SER A 532 -11.94 2.81 5.27
CA SER A 532 -13.01 2.76 4.27
C SER A 532 -12.58 1.98 3.01
N ASN A 533 -13.55 1.52 2.23
CA ASN A 533 -13.23 0.88 0.95
C ASN A 533 -12.53 1.85 0.00
N ALA A 534 -12.97 3.12 -0.02
CA ALA A 534 -12.33 4.14 -0.86
C ALA A 534 -10.86 4.37 -0.48
N GLN A 535 -10.51 4.37 0.81
CA GLN A 535 -9.11 4.51 1.26
C GLN A 535 -8.22 3.34 0.79
N ARG A 536 -8.79 2.14 0.67
CA ARG A 536 -8.05 0.94 0.25
C ARG A 536 -7.98 0.75 -1.26
N THR A 537 -8.97 1.26 -2.01
CA THR A 537 -9.16 0.95 -3.44
C THR A 537 -9.21 2.21 -4.30
N LEU A 538 -10.24 3.02 -4.17
CA LEU A 538 -10.53 4.14 -5.05
C LEU A 538 -9.49 5.26 -4.94
N ILE A 539 -9.18 5.73 -3.73
CA ILE A 539 -8.24 6.83 -3.50
C ILE A 539 -6.83 6.50 -4.00
N PRO A 540 -6.23 5.33 -3.67
CA PRO A 540 -4.94 4.94 -4.22
C PRO A 540 -4.94 4.84 -5.75
N TYR A 541 -6.02 4.30 -6.34
CA TYR A 541 -6.14 4.23 -7.79
C TYR A 541 -6.15 5.62 -8.43
N LEU A 542 -7.01 6.52 -7.99
CA LEU A 542 -7.10 7.88 -8.53
C LEU A 542 -5.76 8.63 -8.40
N LYS A 543 -5.10 8.51 -7.24
CA LYS A 543 -3.75 9.07 -7.04
C LYS A 543 -2.73 8.46 -8.00
N SER A 544 -2.77 7.15 -8.22
CA SER A 544 -1.86 6.47 -9.17
C SER A 544 -2.02 6.96 -10.60
N ARG A 545 -3.25 7.41 -10.94
CA ARG A 545 -3.57 8.02 -12.23
C ARG A 545 -3.26 9.53 -12.30
N GLY A 546 -2.65 10.10 -11.25
CA GLY A 546 -2.28 11.52 -11.19
C GLY A 546 -3.46 12.46 -10.93
N VAL A 547 -4.61 11.94 -10.49
CA VAL A 547 -5.78 12.74 -10.16
C VAL A 547 -5.54 13.50 -8.86
N ALA A 548 -5.53 14.82 -8.93
CA ALA A 548 -5.48 15.70 -7.76
C ALA A 548 -6.83 16.39 -7.50
N LYS A 549 -7.70 16.42 -8.52
CA LYS A 549 -9.02 17.04 -8.50
C LYS A 549 -10.00 16.17 -9.27
N ILE A 550 -11.21 16.04 -8.77
CA ILE A 550 -12.37 15.47 -9.46
C ILE A 550 -13.23 16.63 -9.93
N ASP A 551 -13.41 16.79 -11.25
CA ASP A 551 -14.18 17.93 -11.76
C ASP A 551 -15.66 17.77 -11.48
N GLN A 552 -16.21 16.57 -11.69
CA GLN A 552 -17.60 16.25 -11.43
C GLN A 552 -17.72 14.89 -10.74
N LEU A 553 -18.41 14.86 -9.60
CA LEU A 553 -18.79 13.65 -8.89
C LEU A 553 -20.30 13.45 -9.06
N ILE A 554 -20.71 12.38 -9.71
CA ILE A 554 -22.11 12.02 -9.95
C ILE A 554 -22.49 10.96 -8.93
N LEU A 555 -23.52 11.21 -8.13
CA LEU A 555 -24.09 10.23 -7.21
C LEU A 555 -25.41 9.76 -7.79
N THR A 556 -25.45 8.48 -8.20
CA THR A 556 -26.57 7.93 -8.97
C THR A 556 -27.83 7.76 -8.14
N ASN A 557 -27.68 7.42 -6.85
CA ASN A 557 -28.75 7.23 -5.88
C ASN A 557 -28.26 7.55 -4.46
N THR A 558 -29.02 7.20 -3.41
CA THR A 558 -28.69 7.47 -2.01
C THR A 558 -28.22 6.26 -1.22
N ASP A 559 -28.12 5.09 -1.85
CA ASP A 559 -27.73 3.86 -1.16
C ASP A 559 -26.29 3.91 -0.68
N LYS A 560 -26.02 3.40 0.52
CA LYS A 560 -24.68 3.40 1.12
C LYS A 560 -23.63 2.68 0.30
N GLU A 561 -24.01 1.73 -0.54
CA GLU A 561 -23.09 1.06 -1.47
C GLU A 561 -22.65 1.94 -2.66
N HIS A 562 -23.30 3.12 -2.85
CA HIS A 562 -22.94 4.13 -3.85
C HIS A 562 -22.33 5.38 -3.25
N VAL A 563 -22.78 5.78 -2.04
CA VAL A 563 -22.42 7.09 -1.44
C VAL A 563 -21.67 6.96 -0.11
N GLY A 564 -21.51 5.74 0.44
CA GLY A 564 -21.03 5.54 1.80
C GLY A 564 -19.61 6.06 2.07
N ASP A 565 -18.76 6.12 1.07
CA ASP A 565 -17.39 6.64 1.18
C ASP A 565 -17.24 8.10 0.70
N LEU A 566 -18.37 8.86 0.57
CA LEU A 566 -18.40 10.23 0.06
C LEU A 566 -17.47 11.17 0.82
N LEU A 567 -17.54 11.15 2.15
CA LEU A 567 -16.73 12.04 3.00
C LEU A 567 -15.24 11.74 2.85
N GLU A 568 -14.85 10.48 2.72
CA GLU A 568 -13.45 10.10 2.56
C GLU A 568 -12.87 10.55 1.21
N VAL A 569 -13.67 10.45 0.14
CA VAL A 569 -13.28 10.92 -1.19
C VAL A 569 -13.14 12.44 -1.22
N THR A 570 -14.11 13.18 -0.64
CA THR A 570 -14.07 14.65 -0.62
C THR A 570 -12.99 15.21 0.32
N LYS A 571 -12.60 14.47 1.37
CA LYS A 571 -11.41 14.79 2.16
C LYS A 571 -10.12 14.60 1.36
N ALA A 572 -10.03 13.50 0.60
CA ALA A 572 -8.82 13.17 -0.18
C ALA A 572 -8.61 14.09 -1.38
N PHE A 573 -9.68 14.42 -2.11
CA PHE A 573 -9.64 15.19 -3.34
C PHE A 573 -10.39 16.53 -3.23
N HIS A 574 -10.02 17.48 -4.08
CA HIS A 574 -10.88 18.63 -4.35
C HIS A 574 -11.94 18.21 -5.39
N VAL A 575 -13.22 18.27 -5.01
CA VAL A 575 -14.34 17.98 -5.91
C VAL A 575 -14.93 19.29 -6.40
N GLY A 576 -15.00 19.50 -7.72
CA GLY A 576 -15.50 20.74 -8.32
C GLY A 576 -17.00 20.94 -8.07
N GLU A 577 -17.78 19.90 -8.38
CA GLU A 577 -19.21 19.86 -8.07
C GLU A 577 -19.70 18.42 -7.87
N ILE A 578 -20.72 18.25 -7.03
CA ILE A 578 -21.44 17.01 -6.83
C ILE A 578 -22.78 17.11 -7.55
N LEU A 579 -23.07 16.13 -8.41
CA LEU A 579 -24.29 16.06 -9.21
C LEU A 579 -25.20 14.97 -8.65
N VAL A 580 -26.45 15.29 -8.40
CA VAL A 580 -27.44 14.40 -7.78
C VAL A 580 -28.81 14.51 -8.46
N SER A 581 -29.70 13.53 -8.29
CA SER A 581 -31.10 13.66 -8.69
C SER A 581 -31.85 14.62 -7.76
N LYS A 582 -32.94 15.26 -8.25
CA LYS A 582 -33.82 16.08 -7.39
C LYS A 582 -34.49 15.27 -6.29
N GLY A 583 -34.78 14.00 -6.55
CA GLY A 583 -35.41 13.11 -5.59
C GLY A 583 -34.50 12.76 -4.43
N SER A 584 -33.19 12.56 -4.70
CA SER A 584 -32.17 12.27 -3.68
C SER A 584 -32.09 13.35 -2.59
N LEU A 585 -32.37 14.61 -2.94
CA LEU A 585 -32.38 15.74 -1.98
C LEU A 585 -33.55 15.73 -0.98
N LYS A 586 -34.49 14.77 -1.12
CA LYS A 586 -35.55 14.56 -0.12
C LYS A 586 -35.08 13.68 1.06
N GLN A 587 -33.99 12.92 0.89
CA GLN A 587 -33.45 12.08 1.92
C GLN A 587 -32.58 12.89 2.89
N LYS A 588 -33.08 13.07 4.13
CA LYS A 588 -32.47 13.97 5.14
C LYS A 588 -31.02 13.55 5.48
N GLU A 589 -30.79 12.27 5.65
CA GLU A 589 -29.46 11.74 5.99
C GLU A 589 -28.44 12.00 4.88
N PHE A 590 -28.84 11.76 3.64
CA PHE A 590 -28.00 12.03 2.48
C PHE A 590 -27.70 13.53 2.33
N VAL A 591 -28.71 14.40 2.57
CA VAL A 591 -28.49 15.87 2.56
C VAL A 591 -27.49 16.28 3.64
N ALA A 592 -27.59 15.72 4.84
CA ALA A 592 -26.60 15.99 5.91
C ALA A 592 -25.19 15.56 5.52
N GLU A 593 -25.01 14.40 4.87
CA GLU A 593 -23.72 13.97 4.33
C GLU A 593 -23.20 14.92 3.25
N LEU A 594 -24.04 15.34 2.32
CA LEU A 594 -23.67 16.32 1.29
C LEU A 594 -23.22 17.66 1.90
N GLN A 595 -23.91 18.15 2.91
CA GLN A 595 -23.53 19.37 3.63
C GLN A 595 -22.17 19.24 4.33
N ALA A 596 -21.88 18.08 4.90
CA ALA A 596 -20.61 17.80 5.55
C ALA A 596 -19.40 17.82 4.58
N THR A 597 -19.63 17.61 3.27
CA THR A 597 -18.55 17.69 2.26
C THR A 597 -18.05 19.10 1.99
N GLN A 598 -18.85 20.13 2.32
CA GLN A 598 -18.58 21.54 1.99
C GLN A 598 -18.33 21.78 0.48
N THR A 599 -18.81 20.87 -0.38
CA THR A 599 -18.65 20.92 -1.83
C THR A 599 -19.92 21.48 -2.47
N LYS A 600 -19.77 22.17 -3.60
CA LYS A 600 -20.92 22.64 -4.39
C LYS A 600 -21.76 21.46 -4.85
N VAL A 601 -23.03 21.41 -4.45
CA VAL A 601 -24.01 20.40 -4.87
C VAL A 601 -25.00 21.02 -5.87
N ARG A 602 -25.26 20.27 -6.95
CA ARG A 602 -26.20 20.68 -7.99
C ARG A 602 -27.08 19.49 -8.40
N SER A 603 -28.39 19.74 -8.51
CA SER A 603 -29.28 18.74 -9.10
C SER A 603 -29.22 18.80 -10.62
N VAL A 604 -29.20 17.63 -11.26
CA VAL A 604 -29.27 17.48 -12.71
C VAL A 604 -30.64 17.05 -13.18
N SER A 605 -30.95 17.33 -14.44
CA SER A 605 -32.23 17.04 -15.08
C SER A 605 -32.01 16.28 -16.39
N VAL A 606 -33.02 15.55 -16.85
CA VAL A 606 -33.02 14.86 -18.14
C VAL A 606 -32.71 15.83 -19.28
N GLY A 607 -31.89 15.40 -20.21
CA GLY A 607 -31.38 16.16 -21.35
C GLY A 607 -30.16 17.02 -21.03
N GLU A 608 -29.71 17.03 -19.76
CA GLU A 608 -28.47 17.73 -19.40
C GLU A 608 -27.25 16.96 -19.91
N ASN A 609 -26.30 17.70 -20.49
CA ASN A 609 -25.10 17.15 -21.10
C ASN A 609 -23.86 17.43 -20.25
N LEU A 610 -23.08 16.41 -20.00
CA LEU A 610 -21.81 16.45 -19.27
C LEU A 610 -20.68 16.12 -20.24
N PRO A 611 -19.93 17.13 -20.75
CA PRO A 611 -18.92 16.92 -21.79
C PRO A 611 -17.70 16.17 -21.27
N ILE A 612 -17.30 15.13 -22.02
CA ILE A 612 -16.09 14.33 -21.77
C ILE A 612 -15.66 13.60 -23.07
N PHE A 613 -14.37 13.29 -23.27
CA PHE A 613 -13.80 12.59 -24.43
C PHE A 613 -14.09 13.25 -25.81
N GLY A 614 -14.30 14.55 -25.85
CA GLY A 614 -14.76 15.23 -27.06
C GLY A 614 -16.23 14.99 -27.42
N GLY A 615 -16.94 14.16 -26.66
CA GLY A 615 -18.37 13.90 -26.68
C GLY A 615 -19.04 14.36 -25.38
N GLN A 616 -20.09 13.66 -24.98
CA GLN A 616 -20.82 14.00 -23.75
C GLN A 616 -21.57 12.81 -23.18
N LEU A 617 -21.79 12.84 -21.87
CA LEU A 617 -22.77 12.01 -21.18
C LEU A 617 -24.07 12.80 -21.03
N GLU A 618 -25.16 12.24 -21.49
CA GLU A 618 -26.50 12.80 -21.35
C GLU A 618 -27.23 12.13 -20.18
N VAL A 619 -27.94 12.88 -19.38
CA VAL A 619 -28.80 12.38 -18.32
C VAL A 619 -30.14 11.96 -18.91
N LEU A 620 -30.44 10.66 -18.93
CA LEU A 620 -31.70 10.12 -19.49
C LEU A 620 -32.81 9.92 -18.45
N SER A 621 -32.48 9.76 -17.18
CA SER A 621 -33.39 9.51 -16.05
C SER A 621 -32.82 10.14 -14.76
N PRO A 622 -33.65 10.51 -13.77
CA PRO A 622 -35.13 10.42 -13.73
C PRO A 622 -35.84 11.64 -14.35
N ARG A 623 -36.97 11.40 -15.01
CA ARG A 623 -37.85 12.50 -15.54
C ARG A 623 -38.76 13.11 -14.49
N LYS A 624 -39.22 12.30 -13.57
CA LYS A 624 -40.08 12.74 -12.46
C LYS A 624 -39.23 12.84 -11.20
N ILE A 625 -39.58 13.77 -10.35
CA ILE A 625 -38.95 13.90 -9.05
C ILE A 625 -39.44 12.74 -8.17
N GLY A 626 -38.59 11.72 -7.99
CA GLY A 626 -38.85 10.56 -7.15
C GLY A 626 -38.59 10.83 -5.65
N ASP A 627 -38.19 9.82 -4.96
CA ASP A 627 -37.90 9.80 -3.52
C ASP A 627 -36.38 9.52 -3.20
N GLY A 628 -35.55 9.42 -4.24
CA GLY A 628 -34.14 9.05 -4.12
C GLY A 628 -33.87 7.55 -4.09
N GLY A 629 -34.92 6.71 -4.28
CA GLY A 629 -34.77 5.26 -4.36
C GLY A 629 -34.25 4.77 -5.72
N HIS A 630 -34.31 3.44 -5.95
CA HIS A 630 -33.70 2.78 -7.12
C HIS A 630 -34.19 3.30 -8.46
N ASP A 631 -35.51 3.47 -8.63
CA ASP A 631 -36.10 4.01 -9.87
C ASP A 631 -35.84 5.51 -10.09
N ASP A 632 -35.30 6.21 -9.07
CA ASP A 632 -34.87 7.60 -9.16
C ASP A 632 -33.36 7.73 -9.45
N SER A 633 -32.71 6.59 -9.78
CA SER A 633 -31.28 6.56 -10.13
C SER A 633 -30.99 7.40 -11.37
N LEU A 634 -29.91 8.16 -11.33
CA LEU A 634 -29.38 8.85 -12.50
C LEU A 634 -28.91 7.82 -13.53
N VAL A 635 -29.52 7.87 -14.72
CA VAL A 635 -29.10 7.08 -15.87
C VAL A 635 -28.32 7.98 -16.82
N LEU A 636 -27.11 7.57 -17.13
CA LEU A 636 -26.21 8.33 -17.99
C LEU A 636 -25.94 7.56 -19.29
N TYR A 637 -26.03 8.24 -20.41
CA TYR A 637 -25.80 7.68 -21.73
C TYR A 637 -24.87 8.56 -22.54
N GLY A 638 -24.06 7.97 -23.39
CA GLY A 638 -23.25 8.74 -24.30
C GLY A 638 -22.45 7.89 -25.28
N LYS A 639 -22.24 8.44 -26.46
CA LYS A 639 -21.24 7.92 -27.41
C LYS A 639 -19.88 8.44 -26.96
N LEU A 640 -19.10 7.57 -26.38
CA LEU A 640 -17.76 7.86 -25.86
C LEU A 640 -16.74 7.18 -26.77
N LEU A 641 -16.01 7.97 -27.55
CA LEU A 641 -15.19 7.53 -28.69
C LEU A 641 -16.02 6.70 -29.68
N ASP A 642 -15.70 5.42 -29.88
CA ASP A 642 -16.29 4.53 -30.86
C ASP A 642 -17.48 3.69 -30.32
N ARG A 643 -17.88 3.85 -29.03
CA ARG A 643 -18.92 3.02 -28.39
C ARG A 643 -19.97 3.82 -27.63
N HIS A 644 -21.18 3.31 -27.59
CA HIS A 644 -22.28 3.83 -26.80
C HIS A 644 -22.32 3.15 -25.43
N PHE A 645 -22.16 3.93 -24.38
CA PHE A 645 -22.21 3.48 -22.98
C PHE A 645 -23.54 3.86 -22.35
N LEU A 646 -24.11 2.93 -21.58
CA LEU A 646 -25.27 3.18 -20.72
C LEU A 646 -24.96 2.78 -19.27
N PHE A 647 -24.93 3.76 -18.37
CA PHE A 647 -24.74 3.57 -16.94
C PHE A 647 -26.10 3.73 -16.26
N THR A 648 -26.63 2.64 -15.70
CA THR A 648 -28.02 2.60 -15.20
C THR A 648 -28.17 2.77 -13.69
N GLY A 649 -27.04 2.88 -12.94
CA GLY A 649 -27.10 2.92 -11.47
C GLY A 649 -27.85 1.68 -10.94
N ASN A 650 -28.83 1.92 -10.07
CA ASN A 650 -29.70 0.89 -9.49
C ASN A 650 -31.09 0.80 -10.16
N LEU A 651 -31.24 1.26 -11.40
CA LEU A 651 -32.53 1.26 -12.11
C LEU A 651 -33.17 -0.14 -12.13
N GLU A 652 -34.44 -0.23 -11.72
CA GLU A 652 -35.25 -1.45 -11.74
C GLU A 652 -36.07 -1.58 -13.02
N GLU A 653 -36.75 -2.72 -13.20
CA GLU A 653 -37.53 -3.08 -14.39
C GLU A 653 -38.57 -2.01 -14.78
N LYS A 654 -39.18 -1.33 -13.80
CA LYS A 654 -40.14 -0.25 -14.06
C LYS A 654 -39.45 0.94 -14.74
N GLY A 655 -38.31 1.38 -14.20
CA GLY A 655 -37.51 2.44 -14.79
C GLY A 655 -36.94 2.07 -16.16
N GLU A 656 -36.55 0.79 -16.37
CA GLU A 656 -36.12 0.27 -17.67
C GLU A 656 -37.25 0.36 -18.73
N LYS A 657 -38.47 0.00 -18.36
CA LYS A 657 -39.65 0.11 -19.24
C LYS A 657 -39.95 1.56 -19.62
N ASP A 658 -39.87 2.48 -18.64
CA ASP A 658 -40.06 3.90 -18.87
C ASP A 658 -38.95 4.45 -19.79
N LEU A 659 -37.72 4.02 -19.61
CA LEU A 659 -36.57 4.41 -20.44
C LEU A 659 -36.76 3.95 -21.90
N LEU A 660 -37.12 2.68 -22.14
CA LEU A 660 -37.34 2.14 -23.49
C LEU A 660 -38.52 2.82 -24.19
N LYS A 661 -39.59 3.16 -23.45
CA LYS A 661 -40.74 3.88 -24.00
C LYS A 661 -40.33 5.27 -24.48
N GLN A 662 -39.37 5.91 -23.82
CA GLN A 662 -38.96 7.26 -24.12
C GLN A 662 -37.87 7.33 -25.20
N TYR A 663 -37.02 6.33 -25.23
CA TYR A 663 -35.89 6.23 -26.15
C TYR A 663 -35.97 4.88 -26.90
N PRO A 664 -36.94 4.71 -27.82
CA PRO A 664 -37.15 3.44 -28.48
C PRO A 664 -36.02 2.99 -29.39
N ASP A 665 -35.19 3.92 -29.86
CA ASP A 665 -34.06 3.69 -30.75
C ASP A 665 -32.69 3.84 -30.06
N LEU A 666 -32.63 3.58 -28.75
CA LEU A 666 -31.41 3.69 -27.97
C LEU A 666 -30.40 2.61 -28.35
N GLU A 667 -29.29 3.01 -28.95
CA GLU A 667 -28.18 2.11 -29.29
C GLU A 667 -27.24 1.98 -28.10
N VAL A 668 -26.91 0.76 -27.66
CA VAL A 668 -26.03 0.52 -26.52
C VAL A 668 -25.03 -0.59 -26.85
N ASP A 669 -23.74 -0.24 -26.91
CA ASP A 669 -22.65 -1.22 -27.08
C ASP A 669 -22.20 -1.79 -25.74
N VAL A 670 -22.14 -0.94 -24.70
CA VAL A 670 -21.68 -1.28 -23.35
C VAL A 670 -22.74 -0.90 -22.34
N LEU A 671 -23.30 -1.88 -21.67
CA LEU A 671 -24.29 -1.73 -20.60
C LEU A 671 -23.65 -1.96 -19.22
N LYS A 672 -23.79 -1.03 -18.30
CA LYS A 672 -23.63 -1.34 -16.88
C LYS A 672 -24.96 -1.87 -16.36
N ALA A 673 -24.97 -3.14 -15.92
CA ALA A 673 -26.18 -3.79 -15.42
C ALA A 673 -26.73 -3.13 -14.17
N GLY A 674 -28.04 -2.89 -14.11
CA GLY A 674 -28.73 -2.29 -12.96
C GLY A 674 -28.59 -3.16 -11.71
N GLN A 675 -28.61 -2.52 -10.52
CA GLN A 675 -28.59 -3.19 -9.19
C GLN A 675 -27.57 -4.32 -9.07
N HIS A 676 -26.37 -4.16 -9.59
CA HIS A 676 -25.29 -5.16 -9.49
C HIS A 676 -25.66 -6.55 -10.07
N GLY A 677 -26.59 -6.59 -11.03
CA GLY A 677 -27.12 -7.83 -11.61
C GLY A 677 -28.21 -8.50 -10.76
N ASN A 678 -29.02 -7.73 -10.05
CA ASN A 678 -30.18 -8.22 -9.34
C ASN A 678 -31.25 -8.71 -10.34
N LYS A 679 -32.07 -9.67 -9.91
CA LYS A 679 -33.18 -10.21 -10.73
C LYS A 679 -34.27 -9.19 -11.09
N LYS A 680 -34.39 -8.10 -10.30
CA LYS A 680 -35.34 -7.02 -10.52
C LYS A 680 -34.92 -6.01 -11.59
N SER A 681 -33.70 -6.13 -12.11
CA SER A 681 -33.14 -5.24 -13.13
C SER A 681 -32.61 -6.04 -14.30
N SER A 682 -32.20 -5.38 -15.37
CA SER A 682 -31.74 -6.01 -16.62
C SER A 682 -32.78 -7.03 -17.12
N SER A 683 -34.04 -6.56 -17.26
CA SER A 683 -35.18 -7.37 -17.65
C SER A 683 -34.98 -7.91 -19.06
N SER A 684 -35.66 -9.07 -19.40
CA SER A 684 -35.56 -9.67 -20.73
C SER A 684 -35.92 -8.68 -21.83
N ALA A 685 -37.02 -7.91 -21.63
CA ALA A 685 -37.47 -6.93 -22.62
C ALA A 685 -36.44 -5.80 -22.83
N PHE A 686 -35.77 -5.37 -21.76
CA PHE A 686 -34.70 -4.37 -21.83
C PHE A 686 -33.49 -4.89 -22.58
N LEU A 687 -33.02 -6.06 -22.23
CA LEU A 687 -31.86 -6.70 -22.86
C LEU A 687 -32.09 -7.11 -24.31
N GLU A 688 -33.27 -7.66 -24.65
CA GLU A 688 -33.62 -8.02 -26.01
C GLU A 688 -33.74 -6.79 -26.94
N LYS A 689 -34.16 -5.65 -26.40
CA LYS A 689 -34.26 -4.39 -27.14
C LYS A 689 -32.90 -3.77 -27.40
N LEU A 690 -32.03 -3.68 -26.33
CA LEU A 690 -30.75 -3.02 -26.41
C LEU A 690 -29.66 -3.90 -27.03
N LYS A 691 -29.69 -5.19 -26.78
CA LYS A 691 -28.67 -6.20 -27.24
C LYS A 691 -27.25 -5.72 -27.09
N PRO A 692 -26.82 -5.31 -25.89
CA PRO A 692 -25.47 -4.75 -25.68
C PRO A 692 -24.42 -5.82 -26.02
N GLU A 693 -23.37 -5.42 -26.76
CA GLU A 693 -22.22 -6.29 -27.06
C GLU A 693 -21.52 -6.72 -25.74
N MET A 694 -21.46 -5.80 -24.80
CA MET A 694 -20.80 -6.02 -23.51
C MET A 694 -21.68 -5.56 -22.34
N THR A 695 -21.63 -6.33 -21.26
CA THR A 695 -22.28 -5.97 -19.99
C THR A 695 -21.28 -5.96 -18.85
N LEU A 696 -21.25 -4.85 -18.10
CA LEU A 696 -20.42 -4.67 -16.93
C LEU A 696 -21.25 -4.88 -15.65
N ILE A 697 -20.77 -5.70 -14.73
CA ILE A 697 -21.41 -5.93 -13.43
C ILE A 697 -20.44 -5.59 -12.31
N SER A 698 -20.75 -4.54 -11.56
CA SER A 698 -20.02 -4.20 -10.33
C SER A 698 -20.58 -5.02 -9.19
N VAL A 699 -19.80 -5.92 -8.61
CA VAL A 699 -20.25 -6.82 -7.56
C VAL A 699 -19.06 -7.32 -6.72
N GLY A 700 -19.27 -7.42 -5.40
CA GLY A 700 -18.22 -7.88 -4.48
C GLY A 700 -18.02 -9.39 -4.51
N LYS A 701 -16.77 -9.82 -4.42
CA LYS A 701 -16.44 -11.24 -4.23
C LYS A 701 -17.03 -11.74 -2.91
N ASN A 702 -17.65 -12.89 -2.92
CA ASN A 702 -18.30 -13.50 -1.75
C ASN A 702 -19.37 -12.58 -1.10
N ASN A 703 -20.10 -11.80 -1.92
CA ASN A 703 -21.14 -10.93 -1.42
C ASN A 703 -22.30 -11.74 -0.77
N ARG A 704 -22.90 -11.17 0.28
CA ARG A 704 -23.95 -11.83 1.07
C ARG A 704 -25.27 -11.99 0.29
N THR A 705 -25.51 -11.10 -0.66
CA THR A 705 -26.71 -11.04 -1.49
C THR A 705 -26.67 -12.03 -2.65
N LYS A 706 -25.55 -12.73 -2.85
CA LYS A 706 -25.31 -13.71 -3.94
C LYS A 706 -25.57 -13.11 -5.33
N LEU A 707 -25.21 -11.84 -5.50
CA LEU A 707 -25.27 -11.17 -6.82
C LEU A 707 -24.04 -11.54 -7.67
N PRO A 708 -24.15 -11.52 -9.03
CA PRO A 708 -25.39 -11.37 -9.78
C PRO A 708 -26.29 -12.61 -9.63
N HIS A 709 -27.60 -12.41 -9.68
CA HIS A 709 -28.55 -13.53 -9.69
C HIS A 709 -28.41 -14.38 -10.94
N GLN A 710 -28.61 -15.70 -10.78
CA GLN A 710 -28.51 -16.63 -11.89
C GLN A 710 -29.47 -16.30 -13.04
N GLU A 711 -30.67 -15.82 -12.70
CA GLU A 711 -31.66 -15.37 -13.68
C GLU A 711 -31.14 -14.24 -14.58
N THR A 712 -30.42 -13.27 -13.98
CA THR A 712 -29.82 -12.17 -14.75
C THR A 712 -28.67 -12.65 -15.59
N SER A 713 -27.83 -13.54 -15.07
CA SER A 713 -26.74 -14.16 -15.84
C SER A 713 -27.30 -14.92 -17.06
N THR A 714 -28.34 -15.73 -16.85
CA THR A 714 -28.99 -16.48 -17.95
C THR A 714 -29.60 -15.55 -19.00
N ARG A 715 -30.24 -14.44 -18.61
CA ARG A 715 -30.75 -13.42 -19.55
C ARG A 715 -29.66 -12.81 -20.42
N LEU A 716 -28.52 -12.48 -19.80
CA LEU A 716 -27.35 -11.90 -20.49
C LEU A 716 -26.71 -12.92 -21.46
N GLU A 717 -26.63 -14.19 -21.06
CA GLU A 717 -26.17 -15.27 -21.91
C GLU A 717 -27.11 -15.47 -23.12
N GLY A 718 -28.43 -15.36 -22.90
CA GLY A 718 -29.44 -15.50 -23.93
C GLY A 718 -29.35 -14.47 -25.06
N ILE A 719 -28.79 -13.28 -24.81
CA ILE A 719 -28.54 -12.26 -25.82
C ILE A 719 -27.11 -12.28 -26.36
N ASN A 720 -26.27 -13.24 -25.97
CA ASN A 720 -24.84 -13.33 -26.30
C ASN A 720 -24.01 -12.12 -25.90
N SER A 721 -24.38 -11.40 -24.84
CA SER A 721 -23.59 -10.29 -24.33
C SER A 721 -22.32 -10.79 -23.63
N LYS A 722 -21.16 -10.17 -23.90
CA LYS A 722 -19.92 -10.49 -23.21
C LYS A 722 -19.92 -9.87 -21.82
N VAL A 723 -20.03 -10.70 -20.79
CA VAL A 723 -20.15 -10.22 -19.40
C VAL A 723 -18.79 -10.07 -18.74
N TYR A 724 -18.52 -8.89 -18.18
CA TYR A 724 -17.39 -8.59 -17.33
C TYR A 724 -17.86 -8.30 -15.90
N ARG A 725 -17.27 -8.99 -14.91
CA ARG A 725 -17.70 -8.91 -13.50
C ARG A 725 -16.53 -8.57 -12.61
N THR A 726 -16.70 -7.56 -11.73
CA THR A 726 -15.62 -7.17 -10.82
C THR A 726 -15.26 -8.25 -9.80
N ASP A 727 -16.19 -9.10 -9.36
CA ASP A 727 -15.88 -10.22 -8.44
C ASP A 727 -14.97 -11.29 -9.06
N GLN A 728 -14.97 -11.45 -10.39
CA GLN A 728 -14.15 -12.39 -11.13
C GLN A 728 -12.87 -11.75 -11.67
N GLN A 729 -12.98 -10.66 -12.43
CA GLN A 729 -11.85 -10.03 -13.13
C GLN A 729 -11.17 -8.90 -12.34
N GLY A 730 -11.70 -8.51 -11.18
CA GLY A 730 -11.27 -7.29 -10.51
C GLY A 730 -11.73 -6.05 -11.28
N ALA A 731 -11.01 -4.95 -11.17
CA ALA A 731 -11.33 -3.74 -11.91
C ALA A 731 -11.22 -3.96 -13.43
N ILE A 732 -12.14 -3.32 -14.18
CA ILE A 732 -12.26 -3.40 -15.64
C ILE A 732 -12.01 -2.01 -16.19
N ARG A 733 -11.07 -1.91 -17.14
CA ARG A 733 -10.62 -0.62 -17.70
C ARG A 733 -10.69 -0.61 -19.21
N PHE A 734 -11.35 0.41 -19.73
CA PHE A 734 -11.30 0.82 -21.13
C PHE A 734 -10.28 1.95 -21.25
N LYS A 735 -9.33 1.85 -22.17
CA LYS A 735 -8.38 2.90 -22.45
C LYS A 735 -8.11 3.03 -23.95
N GLY A 736 -7.83 4.24 -24.43
CA GLY A 736 -7.53 4.48 -25.84
C GLY A 736 -7.63 5.95 -26.25
N TRP A 737 -7.37 6.19 -27.53
CA TRP A 737 -7.45 7.52 -28.15
C TRP A 737 -8.72 7.70 -28.98
N ASN A 738 -8.93 6.83 -29.97
CA ASN A 738 -10.07 6.86 -30.89
C ASN A 738 -10.95 5.63 -30.75
N SER A 739 -10.42 4.55 -30.16
CA SER A 739 -11.12 3.31 -29.89
C SER A 739 -10.67 2.71 -28.57
N TRP A 740 -11.53 1.93 -27.95
CA TRP A 740 -11.31 1.34 -26.64
C TRP A 740 -10.56 0.01 -26.71
N LYS A 741 -9.50 -0.10 -25.94
CA LYS A 741 -8.87 -1.36 -25.55
C LYS A 741 -9.33 -1.72 -24.14
N ILE A 742 -9.77 -2.96 -23.94
CA ILE A 742 -10.29 -3.44 -22.66
C ILE A 742 -9.20 -4.20 -21.95
N GLU A 743 -9.02 -3.90 -20.67
CA GLU A 743 -8.10 -4.57 -19.78
C GLU A 743 -8.82 -4.91 -18.47
N SER A 744 -8.47 -6.04 -17.85
CA SER A 744 -8.89 -6.39 -16.49
C SER A 744 -7.67 -6.72 -15.64
N VAL A 745 -7.85 -6.72 -14.33
CA VAL A 745 -6.74 -7.00 -13.40
C VAL A 745 -6.43 -8.49 -13.38
N ARG A 746 -7.43 -9.33 -13.66
CA ARG A 746 -7.35 -10.81 -13.68
C ARG A 746 -7.87 -11.39 -14.96
#